data_bf6d801b7eff6afcb7f976f04e2c0e5c
#
_entry.id   bf6d801b7eff6afcb7f976f04e2c0e5c
#
_cell.length_a   1.000
_cell.length_b   1.000
_cell.length_c   1.000
_cell.angle_alpha   90.00
_cell.angle_beta   90.00
_cell.angle_gamma   90.00
#
_symmetry.space_group_name_H-M   'P 1'
#
loop_
_entity.id
_entity.type
_entity.pdbx_description
1 polymer ?
#
loop_
_entity_poly.entity_id
_entity_poly.type
_entity_poly.pdbx_seq_one_letter_code
_entity_poly.pdbx_strand_id
1 'polypeptide(L)'
;MENDAATLCCPNELCQAANPLTHKFCQRCSTPLPKRYLWAVADDLALGNSGELLQERYLIIEHNVLLDTKPGILPGIPEQQKLDDIKSYLRLIPYRLHVPQVYGLLSLDTGNTQSEILLLEKPPLILDESPTKMRLCEELTDAIKNVNSLRQLNWLWQIAQLWQPLASVGVASSLLTQNLVRVEGSIVRLLELTSDGENTPNLAALGDFWQKKLLNSAKPAIRNFMSEVCRLLIEGEIHSSEQLTAILDKGLTSLSEFNKININVFALTDTGPSRQRNEDACYPQSGTNISKPPSKSALTIVCDGIGGHEGGDVASKSAIETIQSSVAQLASLPEDRINPSILLADLERAAAIANDKISQLNDSENRQGRQRMGTTLVMGLPIAHEMYITHVGDSRAYLITRNNCHQITLDDDVASREVRLGYAVYRDAVGQAASGSLVQALGMNASSALHPTAQRFILDEDCVFLLCSDGLSDFDRVEQYWETEILPLINNHGDVASVTKQLLEIANNQNGHDNVTIASMHCQAKYSEPKSALEASLADISSIPVADSSHLAAVTQNLPSQKTQVIPEKAGSKGLKLPLMLGIITLLTVAGGSLGYVWRQGWLSQNPEPDEVDSKAAEPALSSPEPTSEIDAQRLTQIDKGWLINAKTKLNISK
;
A
#
# COMPACT_ATOMS: atom_id res chain seq x y z
N MET A 1 26.77 -26.75 -26.97
CA MET A 1 25.68 -25.81 -27.20
C MET A 1 25.53 -25.07 -25.91
N GLU A 2 26.03 -23.82 -25.86
CA GLU A 2 25.77 -22.92 -24.75
C GLU A 2 24.25 -22.75 -24.68
N ASN A 3 23.65 -23.14 -23.55
CA ASN A 3 22.28 -22.79 -23.26
C ASN A 3 22.18 -21.28 -23.39
N ASP A 4 21.33 -20.77 -24.27
CA ASP A 4 20.91 -19.36 -24.26
C ASP A 4 20.31 -19.09 -22.88
N ALA A 5 21.16 -18.62 -21.98
CA ALA A 5 20.73 -18.31 -20.62
C ALA A 5 19.68 -17.21 -20.72
N ALA A 6 18.50 -17.47 -20.20
CA ALA A 6 17.43 -16.47 -20.19
C ALA A 6 17.93 -15.14 -19.61
N THR A 7 17.57 -14.03 -20.25
CA THR A 7 18.02 -12.68 -19.88
C THR A 7 16.84 -11.84 -19.42
N LEU A 8 17.12 -10.87 -18.55
CA LEU A 8 16.17 -9.88 -18.08
C LEU A 8 16.36 -8.58 -18.85
N CYS A 9 15.34 -8.12 -19.56
CA CYS A 9 15.37 -6.85 -20.29
C CYS A 9 15.29 -5.68 -19.32
N CYS A 10 16.13 -4.67 -19.56
CA CYS A 10 16.07 -3.42 -18.81
C CYS A 10 14.70 -2.76 -18.97
N PRO A 11 14.00 -2.36 -17.88
CA PRO A 11 12.69 -1.74 -17.95
C PRO A 11 12.71 -0.31 -18.49
N ASN A 12 13.88 0.31 -18.62
CA ASN A 12 14.03 1.63 -19.20
C ASN A 12 13.76 1.57 -20.71
N GLU A 13 12.71 2.23 -21.16
CA GLU A 13 12.26 2.25 -22.57
C GLU A 13 13.34 2.67 -23.56
N LEU A 14 14.25 3.57 -23.15
CA LEU A 14 15.36 4.03 -23.99
C LEU A 14 16.55 3.07 -24.00
N CYS A 15 16.60 2.12 -23.07
CA CYS A 15 17.73 1.21 -22.92
C CYS A 15 17.43 -0.20 -23.43
N GLN A 16 16.45 -0.86 -22.88
CA GLN A 16 15.98 -2.23 -23.18
C GLN A 16 17.08 -3.29 -23.30
N ALA A 17 18.27 -3.03 -22.74
CA ALA A 17 19.39 -3.95 -22.82
C ALA A 17 19.10 -5.27 -22.10
N ALA A 18 19.48 -6.38 -22.69
CA ALA A 18 19.43 -7.69 -22.05
C ALA A 18 20.53 -7.79 -20.97
N ASN A 19 20.16 -8.33 -19.81
CA ASN A 19 21.06 -8.50 -18.67
C ASN A 19 20.92 -9.93 -18.11
N PRO A 20 21.98 -10.49 -17.52
CA PRO A 20 21.89 -11.75 -16.80
C PRO A 20 20.85 -11.68 -15.66
N LEU A 21 20.15 -12.77 -15.40
CA LEU A 21 19.13 -12.84 -14.31
C LEU A 21 19.73 -12.58 -12.92
N THR A 22 21.05 -12.76 -12.74
CA THR A 22 21.76 -12.50 -11.47
C THR A 22 21.95 -11.03 -11.16
N HIS A 23 21.82 -10.14 -12.16
CA HIS A 23 22.07 -8.72 -11.96
C HIS A 23 20.88 -8.02 -11.26
N LYS A 24 21.19 -7.07 -10.38
CA LYS A 24 20.22 -6.18 -9.73
C LYS A 24 20.06 -4.88 -10.50
N PHE A 25 21.08 -4.47 -11.26
CA PHE A 25 21.07 -3.22 -12.04
C PHE A 25 21.52 -3.48 -13.48
N CYS A 26 20.97 -2.71 -14.41
CA CYS A 26 21.33 -2.78 -15.82
C CYS A 26 22.78 -2.39 -16.05
N GLN A 27 23.54 -3.23 -16.74
CA GLN A 27 24.95 -2.98 -17.05
C GLN A 27 25.18 -1.74 -17.95
N ARG A 28 24.13 -1.32 -18.72
CA ARG A 28 24.24 -0.22 -19.67
C ARG A 28 23.84 1.13 -19.09
N CYS A 29 22.79 1.19 -18.27
CA CYS A 29 22.19 2.45 -17.80
C CYS A 29 21.96 2.50 -16.31
N SER A 30 22.41 1.48 -15.55
CA SER A 30 22.26 1.37 -14.10
C SER A 30 20.81 1.40 -13.57
N THR A 31 19.79 1.31 -14.44
CA THR A 31 18.40 1.18 -14.03
C THR A 31 18.22 -0.12 -13.24
N PRO A 32 17.47 -0.13 -12.12
CA PRO A 32 17.13 -1.34 -11.39
C PRO A 32 16.44 -2.37 -12.27
N LEU A 33 16.74 -3.64 -12.06
CA LEU A 33 16.20 -4.78 -12.78
C LEU A 33 15.26 -5.57 -11.85
N PRO A 34 13.95 -5.22 -11.77
CA PRO A 34 13.02 -5.90 -10.88
C PRO A 34 12.77 -7.32 -11.37
N LYS A 35 13.01 -8.30 -10.51
CA LYS A 35 12.64 -9.70 -10.76
C LYS A 35 11.20 -9.92 -10.32
N ARG A 36 10.31 -9.99 -11.30
CA ARG A 36 8.88 -10.15 -11.05
C ARG A 36 8.49 -11.60 -11.22
N TYR A 37 8.44 -12.31 -10.09
CA TYR A 37 7.92 -13.66 -10.04
C TYR A 37 6.40 -13.63 -9.92
N LEU A 38 5.75 -14.47 -10.71
CA LEU A 38 4.31 -14.52 -10.88
C LEU A 38 3.80 -15.93 -10.63
N TRP A 39 2.59 -16.02 -10.07
CA TRP A 39 1.82 -17.24 -10.02
C TRP A 39 0.79 -17.24 -11.15
N ALA A 40 0.82 -18.25 -12.01
CA ALA A 40 -0.16 -18.45 -13.05
C ALA A 40 -1.31 -19.32 -12.50
N VAL A 41 -2.52 -18.79 -12.47
CA VAL A 41 -3.74 -19.52 -12.09
C VAL A 41 -4.17 -20.33 -13.30
N ALA A 42 -3.65 -21.53 -13.43
CA ALA A 42 -3.76 -22.34 -14.66
C ALA A 42 -4.54 -23.65 -14.46
N ASP A 43 -5.17 -23.86 -13.31
CA ASP A 43 -5.82 -25.12 -12.95
C ASP A 43 -4.93 -26.34 -13.33
N ASP A 44 -5.46 -27.28 -14.11
CA ASP A 44 -4.72 -28.45 -14.59
C ASP A 44 -3.97 -28.22 -15.93
N LEU A 45 -3.87 -26.97 -16.40
CA LEU A 45 -3.21 -26.66 -17.67
C LEU A 45 -1.69 -26.67 -17.51
N ALA A 46 -1.02 -27.61 -18.20
CA ALA A 46 0.44 -27.62 -18.25
C ALA A 46 0.96 -26.43 -19.09
N LEU A 47 1.65 -25.47 -18.47
CA LEU A 47 2.21 -24.30 -19.13
C LEU A 47 3.42 -24.62 -20.02
N GLY A 48 4.15 -25.71 -19.72
CA GLY A 48 5.38 -26.12 -20.39
C GLY A 48 6.43 -26.61 -19.40
N ASN A 49 7.68 -26.70 -19.85
CA ASN A 49 8.79 -27.19 -19.03
C ASN A 49 9.58 -26.00 -18.41
N SER A 50 10.20 -26.26 -17.26
CA SER A 50 11.12 -25.28 -16.65
C SER A 50 12.22 -24.86 -17.63
N GLY A 51 12.46 -23.56 -17.74
CA GLY A 51 13.41 -22.95 -18.68
C GLY A 51 12.81 -22.54 -20.03
N GLU A 52 11.57 -22.92 -20.33
CA GLU A 52 10.88 -22.46 -21.54
C GLU A 52 10.33 -21.04 -21.38
N LEU A 53 10.29 -20.28 -22.49
CA LEU A 53 9.72 -18.94 -22.56
C LEU A 53 8.32 -18.97 -23.17
N LEU A 54 7.32 -18.57 -22.42
CA LEU A 54 5.97 -18.33 -22.92
C LEU A 54 5.88 -16.94 -23.55
N GLN A 55 5.37 -16.84 -24.77
CA GLN A 55 5.21 -15.59 -25.51
C GLN A 55 6.50 -14.72 -25.56
N GLU A 56 7.67 -15.36 -25.61
CA GLU A 56 8.97 -14.68 -25.59
C GLU A 56 9.16 -13.70 -24.41
N ARG A 57 8.41 -13.90 -23.32
CA ARG A 57 8.40 -12.98 -22.18
C ARG A 57 8.45 -13.69 -20.84
N TYR A 58 7.61 -14.68 -20.61
CA TYR A 58 7.45 -15.30 -19.30
C TYR A 58 8.27 -16.59 -19.25
N LEU A 59 9.35 -16.55 -18.46
CA LEU A 59 10.20 -17.73 -18.24
C LEU A 59 9.53 -18.64 -17.20
N ILE A 60 9.30 -19.89 -17.55
CA ILE A 60 8.81 -20.91 -16.61
C ILE A 60 9.96 -21.28 -15.66
N ILE A 61 9.79 -20.99 -14.37
CA ILE A 61 10.74 -21.35 -13.33
C ILE A 61 10.42 -22.76 -12.81
N GLU A 62 9.20 -22.94 -12.33
CA GLU A 62 8.69 -24.22 -11.83
C GLU A 62 7.17 -24.22 -11.92
N HIS A 63 6.56 -25.30 -12.48
CA HIS A 63 5.10 -25.44 -12.64
C HIS A 63 4.42 -24.12 -13.03
N ASN A 64 3.64 -23.55 -12.14
CA ASN A 64 2.89 -22.31 -12.35
C ASN A 64 3.65 -21.04 -11.92
N VAL A 65 4.95 -21.16 -11.58
CA VAL A 65 5.78 -20.01 -11.22
C VAL A 65 6.50 -19.48 -12.46
N LEU A 66 6.22 -18.26 -12.83
CA LEU A 66 6.77 -17.57 -13.99
C LEU A 66 7.65 -16.39 -13.54
N LEU A 67 8.70 -16.08 -14.31
CA LEU A 67 9.46 -14.84 -14.20
C LEU A 67 9.18 -13.96 -15.43
N ASP A 68 8.71 -12.73 -15.21
CA ASP A 68 8.61 -11.76 -16.29
C ASP A 68 10.00 -11.26 -16.69
N THR A 69 10.47 -11.64 -17.86
CA THR A 69 11.78 -11.25 -18.41
C THR A 69 11.76 -9.87 -19.09
N LYS A 70 10.57 -9.27 -19.30
CA LYS A 70 10.38 -7.95 -19.91
C LYS A 70 9.53 -7.05 -18.98
N PRO A 71 9.97 -6.75 -17.75
CA PRO A 71 9.16 -6.09 -16.73
C PRO A 71 8.79 -4.64 -17.07
N GLY A 72 9.44 -4.02 -18.08
CA GLY A 72 9.09 -2.71 -18.60
C GLY A 72 7.90 -2.70 -19.56
N ILE A 73 7.40 -3.86 -19.98
CA ILE A 73 6.23 -3.96 -20.86
C ILE A 73 4.99 -4.18 -19.99
N LEU A 74 3.91 -3.45 -20.24
CA LEU A 74 2.64 -3.70 -19.56
C LEU A 74 2.14 -5.11 -19.87
N PRO A 75 1.62 -5.85 -18.88
CA PRO A 75 0.97 -7.14 -19.12
C PRO A 75 -0.36 -6.96 -19.86
N GLY A 76 -0.92 -8.05 -20.36
CA GLY A 76 -2.30 -8.04 -20.82
C GLY A 76 -3.24 -7.60 -19.69
N ILE A 77 -4.12 -6.65 -19.99
CA ILE A 77 -5.09 -6.13 -19.02
C ILE A 77 -6.44 -6.75 -19.33
N PRO A 78 -7.20 -7.24 -18.32
CA PRO A 78 -8.55 -7.72 -18.52
C PRO A 78 -9.43 -6.64 -19.14
N GLU A 79 -10.25 -6.99 -20.12
CA GLU A 79 -11.30 -6.12 -20.62
C GLU A 79 -12.26 -5.77 -19.47
N GLN A 80 -12.89 -4.59 -19.54
CA GLN A 80 -13.75 -4.09 -18.46
C GLN A 80 -14.88 -5.05 -18.08
N GLN A 81 -15.38 -5.84 -19.03
CA GLN A 81 -16.39 -6.87 -18.80
C GLN A 81 -15.87 -8.07 -17.98
N LYS A 82 -14.55 -8.33 -18.01
CA LYS A 82 -13.88 -9.42 -17.28
C LYS A 82 -13.34 -8.99 -15.92
N LEU A 83 -13.43 -7.69 -15.57
CA LEU A 83 -13.03 -7.23 -14.24
C LEU A 83 -13.90 -7.81 -13.13
N ASP A 84 -15.14 -8.20 -13.44
CA ASP A 84 -16.02 -8.83 -12.46
C ASP A 84 -15.49 -10.20 -12.01
N ASP A 85 -14.79 -10.95 -12.86
CA ASP A 85 -14.22 -12.28 -12.55
C ASP A 85 -13.06 -12.17 -11.53
N ILE A 86 -12.32 -11.06 -11.55
CA ILE A 86 -11.18 -10.80 -10.66
C ILE A 86 -11.50 -9.81 -9.53
N LYS A 87 -12.74 -9.39 -9.42
CA LYS A 87 -13.19 -8.33 -8.49
C LYS A 87 -12.89 -8.64 -7.03
N SER A 88 -12.89 -9.92 -6.64
CA SER A 88 -12.51 -10.36 -5.30
C SER A 88 -11.07 -9.99 -4.98
N TYR A 89 -10.12 -10.21 -5.91
CA TYR A 89 -8.73 -9.79 -5.75
C TYR A 89 -8.60 -8.27 -5.63
N LEU A 90 -9.31 -7.51 -6.48
CA LEU A 90 -9.24 -6.05 -6.49
C LEU A 90 -9.76 -5.45 -5.17
N ARG A 91 -10.90 -5.93 -4.68
CA ARG A 91 -11.50 -5.48 -3.42
C ARG A 91 -10.68 -5.86 -2.19
N LEU A 92 -9.91 -6.94 -2.26
CA LEU A 92 -9.03 -7.41 -1.19
C LEU A 92 -7.64 -6.75 -1.22
N ILE A 93 -7.41 -5.70 -2.02
CA ILE A 93 -6.14 -4.97 -2.03
C ILE A 93 -5.71 -4.45 -0.64
N PRO A 94 -6.59 -4.06 0.31
CA PRO A 94 -6.17 -3.72 1.66
C PRO A 94 -5.50 -4.89 2.42
N TYR A 95 -5.74 -6.12 1.98
CA TYR A 95 -5.19 -7.35 2.56
C TYR A 95 -4.02 -7.92 1.74
N ARG A 96 -3.35 -7.08 0.95
CA ARG A 96 -2.27 -7.47 0.02
C ARG A 96 -1.07 -8.14 0.68
N LEU A 97 -0.93 -8.03 2.00
CA LEU A 97 0.05 -8.80 2.76
C LEU A 97 -0.27 -10.30 2.72
N HIS A 98 -1.54 -10.65 2.68
CA HIS A 98 -2.05 -12.03 2.76
C HIS A 98 -2.58 -12.53 1.42
N VAL A 99 -3.16 -11.65 0.61
CA VAL A 99 -3.82 -11.97 -0.66
C VAL A 99 -2.96 -11.47 -1.81
N PRO A 100 -2.62 -12.32 -2.80
CA PRO A 100 -1.83 -11.92 -3.96
C PRO A 100 -2.59 -10.89 -4.81
N GLN A 101 -1.85 -10.06 -5.53
CA GLN A 101 -2.41 -9.02 -6.38
C GLN A 101 -2.41 -9.44 -7.84
N VAL A 102 -3.38 -8.96 -8.60
CA VAL A 102 -3.44 -9.23 -10.04
C VAL A 102 -2.32 -8.48 -10.76
N TYR A 103 -1.47 -9.24 -11.44
CA TYR A 103 -0.46 -8.71 -12.35
C TYR A 103 -1.03 -8.38 -13.73
N GLY A 104 -1.81 -9.29 -14.29
CA GLY A 104 -2.43 -9.20 -15.60
C GLY A 104 -2.91 -10.54 -16.12
N LEU A 105 -3.11 -10.64 -17.43
CA LEU A 105 -3.53 -11.83 -18.14
C LEU A 105 -2.45 -12.32 -19.11
N LEU A 106 -2.32 -13.64 -19.21
CA LEU A 106 -1.54 -14.35 -20.23
C LEU A 106 -2.52 -15.08 -21.15
N SER A 107 -2.57 -14.73 -22.42
CA SER A 107 -3.41 -15.41 -23.40
C SER A 107 -2.59 -16.53 -24.06
N LEU A 108 -3.04 -17.77 -24.00
CA LEU A 108 -2.41 -18.92 -24.64
C LEU A 108 -3.30 -19.46 -25.75
N ASP A 109 -2.73 -19.67 -26.94
CA ASP A 109 -3.39 -20.36 -28.03
C ASP A 109 -3.16 -21.86 -27.87
N THR A 110 -4.19 -22.60 -27.46
CA THR A 110 -4.16 -24.07 -27.35
C THR A 110 -4.69 -24.79 -28.61
N GLY A 111 -4.49 -24.15 -29.76
CA GLY A 111 -4.82 -24.73 -31.10
C GLY A 111 -6.26 -24.55 -31.56
N ASN A 112 -7.27 -24.71 -30.70
CA ASN A 112 -8.69 -24.50 -31.03
C ASN A 112 -9.43 -23.53 -30.08
N THR A 113 -8.80 -23.14 -28.95
CA THR A 113 -9.38 -22.26 -27.96
C THR A 113 -8.30 -21.30 -27.47
N GLN A 114 -8.65 -20.05 -27.36
CA GLN A 114 -7.84 -19.04 -26.67
C GLN A 114 -8.16 -19.15 -25.18
N SER A 115 -7.18 -19.57 -24.38
CA SER A 115 -7.29 -19.63 -22.93
C SER A 115 -6.60 -18.42 -22.33
N GLU A 116 -7.25 -17.74 -21.40
CA GLU A 116 -6.68 -16.64 -20.64
C GLU A 116 -6.33 -17.13 -19.24
N ILE A 117 -5.09 -16.91 -18.82
CA ILE A 117 -4.55 -17.30 -17.52
C ILE A 117 -4.32 -16.05 -16.71
N LEU A 118 -4.87 -16.01 -15.50
CA LEU A 118 -4.64 -14.94 -14.55
C LEU A 118 -3.22 -15.05 -13.97
N LEU A 119 -2.47 -13.96 -14.03
CA LEU A 119 -1.15 -13.85 -13.43
C LEU A 119 -1.26 -13.04 -12.14
N LEU A 120 -0.77 -13.63 -11.04
CA LEU A 120 -0.74 -13.00 -9.72
C LEU A 120 0.69 -12.65 -9.34
N GLU A 121 0.91 -11.44 -8.81
CA GLU A 121 2.24 -10.98 -8.40
C GLU A 121 2.53 -11.29 -6.93
N LYS A 122 3.83 -11.35 -6.60
CA LYS A 122 4.33 -11.62 -5.25
C LYS A 122 3.78 -12.92 -4.64
N PRO A 123 3.82 -14.06 -5.37
CA PRO A 123 3.47 -15.33 -4.76
C PRO A 123 4.40 -15.62 -3.56
N PRO A 124 3.95 -16.41 -2.57
CA PRO A 124 4.76 -16.79 -1.42
C PRO A 124 5.89 -17.76 -1.84
N LEU A 125 7.07 -17.20 -2.11
CA LEU A 125 8.24 -17.91 -2.60
C LEU A 125 9.42 -17.78 -1.66
N ILE A 126 10.19 -18.85 -1.52
CA ILE A 126 11.52 -18.85 -0.91
C ILE A 126 12.55 -18.80 -2.04
N LEU A 127 13.38 -17.74 -2.00
CA LEU A 127 14.50 -17.58 -2.92
C LEU A 127 15.65 -18.46 -2.46
N ASP A 128 16.09 -19.38 -3.32
CA ASP A 128 17.37 -20.07 -3.13
C ASP A 128 18.52 -19.23 -3.67
N GLU A 129 19.77 -19.73 -3.57
CA GLU A 129 20.97 -19.04 -4.02
C GLU A 129 20.98 -18.64 -5.52
N SER A 130 20.08 -19.21 -6.32
CA SER A 130 19.96 -18.93 -7.75
C SER A 130 18.57 -18.34 -8.09
N PRO A 131 18.50 -17.26 -8.92
CA PRO A 131 17.23 -16.67 -9.37
C PRO A 131 16.30 -17.64 -10.13
N THR A 132 16.80 -18.78 -10.57
CA THR A 132 16.04 -19.81 -11.27
C THR A 132 15.71 -21.01 -10.37
N LYS A 133 16.18 -21.00 -9.12
CA LYS A 133 15.85 -22.03 -8.12
C LYS A 133 15.02 -21.40 -7.02
N MET A 134 13.75 -21.66 -7.09
CA MET A 134 12.77 -21.14 -6.13
C MET A 134 11.81 -22.25 -5.76
N ARG A 135 11.27 -22.15 -4.57
CA ARG A 135 10.20 -23.05 -4.13
C ARG A 135 9.09 -22.25 -3.47
N LEU A 136 7.88 -22.74 -3.58
CA LEU A 136 6.76 -22.20 -2.81
C LEU A 136 7.05 -22.33 -1.32
N CYS A 137 6.63 -21.32 -0.54
CA CYS A 137 6.57 -21.43 0.90
C CYS A 137 5.78 -22.65 1.33
N GLU A 138 6.09 -23.21 2.49
CA GLU A 138 5.43 -24.40 3.01
C GLU A 138 3.93 -24.20 3.21
N GLU A 139 3.15 -25.25 3.02
CA GLU A 139 1.74 -25.27 3.41
C GLU A 139 1.63 -25.11 4.93
N LEU A 140 0.61 -24.38 5.38
CA LEU A 140 0.35 -24.20 6.81
C LEU A 140 0.31 -25.55 7.57
N THR A 141 -0.31 -26.57 6.98
CA THR A 141 -0.48 -27.91 7.55
C THR A 141 0.84 -28.65 7.77
N ASP A 142 1.87 -28.31 7.04
CA ASP A 142 3.21 -28.89 7.20
C ASP A 142 4.10 -28.03 8.09
N ALA A 143 4.13 -26.72 7.85
CA ALA A 143 4.94 -25.80 8.61
C ALA A 143 4.57 -25.74 10.11
N ILE A 144 3.28 -25.89 10.45
CA ILE A 144 2.79 -25.83 11.82
C ILE A 144 3.45 -26.86 12.75
N LYS A 145 3.93 -27.98 12.20
CA LYS A 145 4.62 -29.05 12.95
C LYS A 145 5.95 -28.59 13.56
N ASN A 146 6.62 -27.64 12.87
CA ASN A 146 8.01 -27.29 13.12
C ASN A 146 8.21 -25.98 13.89
N VAL A 147 7.14 -25.25 14.19
CA VAL A 147 7.19 -23.94 14.86
C VAL A 147 6.75 -24.00 16.33
N ASN A 148 7.02 -22.95 17.08
CA ASN A 148 6.65 -22.82 18.48
C ASN A 148 5.15 -22.49 18.65
N SER A 149 4.64 -22.58 19.89
CA SER A 149 3.21 -22.37 20.17
C SER A 149 2.75 -20.94 19.88
N LEU A 150 3.59 -19.93 20.11
CA LEU A 150 3.26 -18.54 19.83
C LEU A 150 3.04 -18.32 18.31
N ARG A 151 3.93 -18.86 17.47
CA ARG A 151 3.82 -18.82 16.02
C ARG A 151 2.59 -19.57 15.51
N GLN A 152 2.30 -20.75 16.08
CA GLN A 152 1.11 -21.51 15.71
C GLN A 152 -0.15 -20.67 15.96
N LEU A 153 -0.23 -20.04 17.14
CA LEU A 153 -1.40 -19.24 17.50
C LEU A 153 -1.49 -17.94 16.69
N ASN A 154 -0.36 -17.30 16.37
CA ASN A 154 -0.30 -16.13 15.50
C ASN A 154 -0.88 -16.43 14.10
N TRP A 155 -0.53 -17.56 13.50
CA TRP A 155 -1.08 -17.94 12.19
C TRP A 155 -2.60 -18.16 12.24
N LEU A 156 -3.11 -18.83 13.28
CA LEU A 156 -4.56 -19.03 13.46
C LEU A 156 -5.28 -17.69 13.67
N TRP A 157 -4.66 -16.77 14.40
CA TRP A 157 -5.16 -15.43 14.62
C TRP A 157 -5.26 -14.62 13.30
N GLN A 158 -4.26 -14.69 12.43
CA GLN A 158 -4.30 -14.05 11.10
C GLN A 158 -5.43 -14.64 10.24
N ILE A 159 -5.62 -15.96 10.26
CA ILE A 159 -6.71 -16.63 9.54
C ILE A 159 -8.07 -16.16 10.06
N ALA A 160 -8.22 -16.01 11.39
CA ALA A 160 -9.45 -15.50 11.99
C ALA A 160 -9.77 -14.08 11.51
N GLN A 161 -8.77 -13.21 11.43
CA GLN A 161 -8.93 -11.85 10.91
C GLN A 161 -9.26 -11.81 9.41
N LEU A 162 -8.71 -12.72 8.63
CA LEU A 162 -8.96 -12.80 7.18
C LEU A 162 -10.35 -13.38 6.86
N TRP A 163 -10.99 -14.08 7.80
CA TRP A 163 -12.24 -14.78 7.53
C TRP A 163 -13.34 -13.87 6.99
N GLN A 164 -13.67 -12.80 7.72
CA GLN A 164 -14.76 -11.89 7.34
C GLN A 164 -14.49 -11.12 6.05
N PRO A 165 -13.28 -10.54 5.84
CA PRO A 165 -12.92 -9.95 4.55
C PRO A 165 -13.12 -10.88 3.35
N LEU A 166 -12.64 -12.12 3.44
CA LEU A 166 -12.75 -13.08 2.35
C LEU A 166 -14.21 -13.54 2.16
N ALA A 167 -14.94 -13.80 3.24
CA ALA A 167 -16.36 -14.17 3.18
C ALA A 167 -17.21 -13.06 2.54
N SER A 168 -16.89 -11.79 2.81
CA SER A 168 -17.62 -10.63 2.27
C SER A 168 -17.55 -10.51 0.74
N VAL A 169 -16.55 -11.12 0.12
CA VAL A 169 -16.36 -11.15 -1.34
C VAL A 169 -16.50 -12.56 -1.93
N GLY A 170 -16.97 -13.53 -1.13
CA GLY A 170 -17.33 -14.87 -1.60
C GLY A 170 -16.14 -15.80 -1.89
N VAL A 171 -15.04 -15.69 -1.13
CA VAL A 171 -13.80 -16.48 -1.32
C VAL A 171 -13.23 -17.06 -0.01
N ALA A 172 -14.04 -17.22 1.03
CA ALA A 172 -13.61 -17.76 2.31
C ALA A 172 -13.12 -19.21 2.20
N SER A 173 -13.57 -19.98 1.21
CA SER A 173 -13.12 -21.33 0.87
C SER A 173 -11.61 -21.41 0.64
N SER A 174 -10.96 -20.30 0.26
CA SER A 174 -9.50 -20.22 0.11
C SER A 174 -8.76 -20.55 1.40
N LEU A 175 -9.33 -20.22 2.57
CA LEU A 175 -8.76 -20.52 3.89
C LEU A 175 -8.96 -22.00 4.31
N LEU A 176 -9.83 -22.72 3.64
CA LEU A 176 -10.14 -24.13 3.90
C LEU A 176 -9.45 -25.08 2.92
N THR A 177 -8.78 -24.52 1.92
CA THR A 177 -8.09 -25.27 0.87
C THR A 177 -6.60 -25.40 1.23
N GLN A 178 -6.18 -26.61 1.59
CA GLN A 178 -4.88 -26.88 2.22
C GLN A 178 -3.69 -26.33 1.41
N ASN A 179 -3.64 -26.58 0.10
CA ASN A 179 -2.54 -26.18 -0.77
C ASN A 179 -2.49 -24.67 -1.08
N LEU A 180 -3.54 -23.92 -0.74
CA LEU A 180 -3.60 -22.48 -0.97
C LEU A 180 -3.10 -21.66 0.22
N VAL A 181 -3.19 -22.21 1.45
CA VAL A 181 -2.74 -21.51 2.66
C VAL A 181 -1.26 -21.82 2.88
N ARG A 182 -0.42 -20.83 2.62
CA ARG A 182 1.04 -20.87 2.77
C ARG A 182 1.49 -20.01 3.94
N VAL A 183 2.70 -20.24 4.44
CA VAL A 183 3.31 -19.42 5.49
C VAL A 183 4.70 -18.95 5.10
N GLU A 184 4.90 -17.65 5.18
CA GLU A 184 6.16 -16.96 4.91
C GLU A 184 6.66 -16.34 6.23
N GLY A 185 7.51 -17.05 6.98
CA GLY A 185 7.89 -16.65 8.34
C GLY A 185 6.66 -16.52 9.24
N SER A 186 6.45 -15.32 9.79
CA SER A 186 5.31 -15.01 10.67
C SER A 186 3.99 -14.79 9.91
N ILE A 187 4.01 -14.69 8.60
CA ILE A 187 2.88 -14.21 7.78
C ILE A 187 2.16 -15.38 7.12
N VAL A 188 0.84 -15.42 7.23
CA VAL A 188 -0.04 -16.29 6.44
C VAL A 188 -0.26 -15.67 5.07
N ARG A 189 -0.01 -16.44 4.00
CA ARG A 189 -0.16 -16.00 2.62
C ARG A 189 -1.08 -16.95 1.86
N LEU A 190 -2.00 -16.39 1.07
CA LEU A 190 -2.77 -17.17 0.10
C LEU A 190 -2.02 -17.22 -1.23
N LEU A 191 -2.03 -18.38 -1.88
CA LEU A 191 -1.42 -18.56 -3.19
C LEU A 191 -2.33 -18.01 -4.29
N GLU A 192 -3.63 -18.26 -4.16
CA GLU A 192 -4.71 -17.77 -5.02
C GLU A 192 -6.03 -17.78 -4.26
N LEU A 193 -7.09 -17.28 -4.86
CA LEU A 193 -8.44 -17.26 -4.29
C LEU A 193 -9.33 -18.31 -4.96
N THR A 194 -10.12 -19.02 -4.15
CA THR A 194 -11.14 -19.97 -4.60
C THR A 194 -12.52 -19.42 -4.26
N SER A 195 -13.43 -19.40 -5.25
CA SER A 195 -14.81 -18.99 -5.07
C SER A 195 -15.56 -19.94 -4.13
N ASP A 196 -16.42 -19.40 -3.27
CA ASP A 196 -17.29 -20.17 -2.36
C ASP A 196 -18.41 -20.93 -3.11
N GLY A 197 -18.68 -20.59 -4.36
CA GLY A 197 -19.78 -21.17 -5.12
C GLY A 197 -21.16 -20.86 -4.50
N GLU A 198 -22.09 -21.84 -4.59
CA GLU A 198 -23.45 -21.70 -4.04
C GLU A 198 -23.50 -21.83 -2.50
N ASN A 199 -22.52 -22.47 -1.89
CA ASN A 199 -22.46 -22.75 -0.45
C ASN A 199 -21.31 -21.98 0.20
N THR A 200 -21.58 -20.77 0.66
CA THR A 200 -20.60 -19.99 1.44
C THR A 200 -20.26 -20.73 2.74
N PRO A 201 -18.98 -21.02 3.02
CA PRO A 201 -18.58 -21.71 4.25
C PRO A 201 -18.84 -20.80 5.47
N ASN A 202 -19.12 -21.44 6.60
CA ASN A 202 -19.27 -20.79 7.88
C ASN A 202 -18.09 -21.06 8.83
N LEU A 203 -18.07 -20.42 9.98
CA LEU A 203 -17.00 -20.61 10.97
C LEU A 203 -16.91 -22.06 11.50
N ALA A 204 -18.01 -22.83 11.48
CA ALA A 204 -17.97 -24.25 11.86
C ALA A 204 -17.12 -25.07 10.88
N ALA A 205 -17.13 -24.73 9.57
CA ALA A 205 -16.25 -25.34 8.60
C ALA A 205 -14.76 -25.03 8.87
N LEU A 206 -14.45 -23.81 9.36
CA LEU A 206 -13.10 -23.47 9.80
C LEU A 206 -12.67 -24.28 11.04
N GLY A 207 -13.57 -24.44 12.01
CA GLY A 207 -13.33 -25.28 13.18
C GLY A 207 -13.07 -26.75 12.82
N ASP A 208 -13.85 -27.31 11.89
CA ASP A 208 -13.68 -28.65 11.39
C ASP A 208 -12.34 -28.85 10.64
N PHE A 209 -11.96 -27.86 9.81
CA PHE A 209 -10.66 -27.84 9.12
C PHE A 209 -9.50 -27.81 10.13
N TRP A 210 -9.54 -26.95 11.14
CA TRP A 210 -8.51 -26.87 12.18
C TRP A 210 -8.42 -28.15 12.98
N GLN A 211 -9.57 -28.70 13.39
CA GLN A 211 -9.62 -29.94 14.15
C GLN A 211 -8.98 -31.12 13.38
N LYS A 212 -9.33 -31.27 12.10
CA LYS A 212 -8.87 -32.40 11.27
C LYS A 212 -7.42 -32.26 10.80
N LYS A 213 -6.98 -31.03 10.47
CA LYS A 213 -5.72 -30.78 9.79
C LYS A 213 -4.60 -30.23 10.69
N LEU A 214 -4.92 -29.46 11.73
CA LEU A 214 -3.93 -28.71 12.50
C LEU A 214 -3.79 -29.21 13.95
N LEU A 215 -4.89 -29.60 14.59
CA LEU A 215 -4.92 -29.89 16.04
C LEU A 215 -3.90 -30.95 16.48
N ASN A 216 -3.69 -32.00 15.68
CA ASN A 216 -2.73 -33.05 15.98
C ASN A 216 -1.28 -32.56 16.01
N SER A 217 -0.99 -31.46 15.31
CA SER A 217 0.32 -30.81 15.23
C SER A 217 0.49 -29.67 16.21
N ALA A 218 -0.55 -29.33 17.00
CA ALA A 218 -0.49 -28.29 18.01
C ALA A 218 0.53 -28.64 19.09
N LYS A 219 1.35 -27.66 19.49
CA LYS A 219 2.29 -27.80 20.62
C LYS A 219 1.53 -28.10 21.91
N PRO A 220 2.15 -28.84 22.84
CA PRO A 220 1.49 -29.18 24.13
C PRO A 220 0.94 -27.98 24.88
N ALA A 221 1.65 -26.83 24.79
CA ALA A 221 1.23 -25.61 25.47
C ALA A 221 -0.15 -25.09 25.03
N ILE A 222 -0.53 -25.25 23.78
CA ILE A 222 -1.80 -24.71 23.23
C ILE A 222 -2.81 -25.78 22.80
N ARG A 223 -2.48 -27.07 22.91
CA ARG A 223 -3.33 -28.14 22.36
C ARG A 223 -4.72 -28.15 22.95
N ASN A 224 -4.83 -28.04 24.29
CA ASN A 224 -6.13 -28.02 24.99
C ASN A 224 -6.93 -26.77 24.61
N PHE A 225 -6.28 -25.61 24.60
CA PHE A 225 -6.87 -24.34 24.14
C PHE A 225 -7.41 -24.45 22.72
N MET A 226 -6.58 -24.94 21.78
CA MET A 226 -6.98 -25.10 20.39
C MET A 226 -8.10 -26.12 20.20
N SER A 227 -8.09 -27.23 20.97
CA SER A 227 -9.17 -28.23 20.95
C SER A 227 -10.50 -27.64 21.37
N GLU A 228 -10.52 -26.79 22.39
CA GLU A 228 -11.72 -26.10 22.85
C GLU A 228 -12.22 -25.06 21.85
N VAL A 229 -11.31 -24.27 21.26
CA VAL A 229 -11.67 -23.33 20.18
C VAL A 229 -12.31 -24.06 18.99
N CYS A 230 -11.75 -25.20 18.57
CA CYS A 230 -12.34 -26.02 17.50
C CYS A 230 -13.75 -26.51 17.87
N ARG A 231 -13.95 -27.00 19.12
CA ARG A 231 -15.26 -27.44 19.59
C ARG A 231 -16.28 -26.31 19.52
N LEU A 232 -15.95 -25.12 20.07
CA LEU A 232 -16.82 -23.95 20.09
C LEU A 232 -17.19 -23.45 18.69
N LEU A 233 -16.25 -23.53 17.74
CA LEU A 233 -16.51 -23.19 16.33
C LEU A 233 -17.51 -24.19 15.71
N ILE A 234 -17.27 -25.50 15.89
CA ILE A 234 -18.10 -26.57 15.30
C ILE A 234 -19.51 -26.57 15.88
N GLU A 235 -19.64 -26.33 17.18
CA GLU A 235 -20.94 -26.25 17.88
C GLU A 235 -21.67 -24.92 17.61
N GLY A 236 -21.00 -23.97 16.95
CA GLY A 236 -21.56 -22.67 16.60
C GLY A 236 -21.71 -21.73 17.80
N GLU A 237 -20.94 -21.92 18.88
CA GLU A 237 -20.90 -21.01 20.02
C GLU A 237 -20.05 -19.75 19.73
N ILE A 238 -19.12 -19.82 18.77
CA ILE A 238 -18.41 -18.67 18.21
C ILE A 238 -19.18 -18.20 16.98
N HIS A 239 -19.75 -16.99 17.06
CA HIS A 239 -20.69 -16.47 16.08
C HIS A 239 -20.05 -15.53 15.05
N SER A 240 -18.85 -14.97 15.33
CA SER A 240 -18.18 -14.02 14.45
C SER A 240 -16.67 -14.18 14.47
N SER A 241 -16.01 -13.68 13.42
CA SER A 241 -14.55 -13.65 13.33
C SER A 241 -13.92 -12.74 14.38
N GLU A 242 -14.60 -11.68 14.79
CA GLU A 242 -14.16 -10.78 15.86
C GLU A 242 -14.16 -11.50 17.21
N GLN A 243 -15.19 -12.31 17.49
CA GLN A 243 -15.24 -13.13 18.69
C GLN A 243 -14.12 -14.18 18.70
N LEU A 244 -13.89 -14.85 17.57
CA LEU A 244 -12.79 -15.79 17.41
C LEU A 244 -11.43 -15.11 17.62
N THR A 245 -11.22 -13.95 17.01
CA THR A 245 -10.00 -13.15 17.15
C THR A 245 -9.76 -12.78 18.62
N ALA A 246 -10.80 -12.31 19.34
CA ALA A 246 -10.69 -11.95 20.75
C ALA A 246 -10.36 -13.15 21.66
N ILE A 247 -10.83 -14.36 21.32
CA ILE A 247 -10.45 -15.59 22.02
C ILE A 247 -8.96 -15.91 21.79
N LEU A 248 -8.51 -15.82 20.53
CA LEU A 248 -7.11 -16.08 20.18
C LEU A 248 -6.17 -15.03 20.79
N ASP A 249 -6.61 -13.77 20.92
CA ASP A 249 -5.87 -12.70 21.61
C ASP A 249 -5.57 -13.07 23.07
N LYS A 250 -6.51 -13.68 23.80
CA LYS A 250 -6.25 -14.14 25.17
C LYS A 250 -5.15 -15.21 25.20
N GLY A 251 -5.19 -16.15 24.27
CA GLY A 251 -4.14 -17.15 24.13
C GLY A 251 -2.77 -16.53 23.81
N LEU A 252 -2.72 -15.58 22.87
CA LEU A 252 -1.51 -14.84 22.52
C LEU A 252 -0.97 -14.03 23.69
N THR A 253 -1.85 -13.34 24.43
CA THR A 253 -1.47 -12.59 25.65
C THR A 253 -0.82 -13.50 26.68
N SER A 254 -1.41 -14.67 26.94
CA SER A 254 -0.85 -15.64 27.89
C SER A 254 0.52 -16.19 27.44
N LEU A 255 0.70 -16.42 26.13
CA LEU A 255 2.00 -16.86 25.60
C LEU A 255 3.03 -15.73 25.58
N SER A 256 2.60 -14.49 25.49
CA SER A 256 3.49 -13.33 25.43
C SER A 256 4.33 -13.15 26.69
N GLU A 257 3.90 -13.65 27.83
CA GLU A 257 4.67 -13.67 29.09
C GLU A 257 6.02 -14.43 28.93
N PHE A 258 6.08 -15.34 27.96
CA PHE A 258 7.27 -16.12 27.62
C PHE A 258 8.06 -15.54 26.44
N ASN A 259 7.65 -14.38 25.92
CA ASN A 259 8.29 -13.70 24.81
C ASN A 259 8.98 -12.41 25.28
N LYS A 260 10.30 -12.40 25.24
CA LYS A 260 11.09 -11.21 25.56
C LYS A 260 11.30 -10.37 24.31
N ILE A 261 10.72 -9.18 24.31
CA ILE A 261 10.80 -8.25 23.17
C ILE A 261 11.60 -7.02 23.58
N ASN A 262 12.49 -6.57 22.69
CA ASN A 262 13.18 -5.29 22.78
C ASN A 262 13.00 -4.53 21.46
N ILE A 263 12.73 -3.23 21.55
CA ILE A 263 12.52 -2.34 20.40
C ILE A 263 13.66 -1.33 20.37
N ASN A 264 14.38 -1.29 19.24
CA ASN A 264 15.40 -0.29 18.96
C ASN A 264 14.85 0.64 17.86
N VAL A 265 14.74 1.93 18.14
CA VAL A 265 14.20 2.93 17.21
C VAL A 265 15.24 3.96 16.90
N PHE A 266 15.35 4.32 15.62
CA PHE A 266 16.11 5.47 15.19
C PHE A 266 15.38 6.19 14.07
N ALA A 267 15.24 7.52 14.16
CA ALA A 267 14.56 8.33 13.17
C ALA A 267 15.49 9.43 12.64
N LEU A 268 15.37 9.72 11.35
CA LEU A 268 16.07 10.82 10.68
C LEU A 268 15.11 11.53 9.73
N THR A 269 15.29 12.84 9.61
CA THR A 269 14.68 13.66 8.57
C THR A 269 15.74 14.56 7.94
N ASP A 270 15.68 14.74 6.63
CA ASP A 270 16.61 15.53 5.83
C ASP A 270 15.84 16.34 4.77
N THR A 271 16.32 17.52 4.47
CA THR A 271 15.68 18.40 3.47
C THR A 271 15.77 17.86 2.06
N GLY A 272 16.73 16.95 1.80
CA GLY A 272 17.04 16.50 0.45
C GLY A 272 17.77 17.55 -0.39
N PRO A 273 18.44 17.14 -1.46
CA PRO A 273 19.31 18.04 -2.25
C PRO A 273 18.55 19.04 -3.13
N SER A 274 17.28 18.81 -3.44
CA SER A 274 16.49 19.63 -4.37
C SER A 274 15.51 20.60 -3.71
N ARG A 275 15.27 20.45 -2.41
CA ARG A 275 14.31 21.26 -1.65
C ARG A 275 15.02 22.36 -0.86
N GLN A 276 14.34 23.48 -0.63
CA GLN A 276 14.86 24.58 0.18
C GLN A 276 14.43 24.50 1.64
N ARG A 277 13.34 23.82 1.92
CA ARG A 277 12.73 23.65 3.25
C ARG A 277 12.40 22.17 3.44
N ASN A 278 12.41 21.76 4.70
CA ASN A 278 11.94 20.45 5.09
C ASN A 278 10.53 20.58 5.64
N GLU A 279 9.55 20.06 4.91
CA GLU A 279 8.14 20.00 5.31
C GLU A 279 7.81 18.69 6.03
N ASP A 280 8.70 17.71 5.95
CA ASP A 280 8.61 16.46 6.71
C ASP A 280 8.92 16.67 8.19
N ALA A 281 8.36 15.79 9.01
CA ALA A 281 8.68 15.70 10.43
C ALA A 281 8.65 14.26 10.94
N CYS A 282 9.42 13.96 11.98
CA CYS A 282 9.43 12.65 12.63
C CYS A 282 9.39 12.75 14.16
N TYR A 283 8.90 11.67 14.76
CA TYR A 283 9.05 11.38 16.17
C TYR A 283 9.49 9.91 16.33
N PRO A 284 10.49 9.63 17.18
CA PRO A 284 11.28 10.55 18.01
C PRO A 284 12.04 11.59 17.17
N GLN A 285 12.51 12.65 17.85
CA GLN A 285 13.26 13.72 17.19
C GLN A 285 14.44 13.15 16.39
N SER A 286 14.67 13.69 15.21
CA SER A 286 15.74 13.29 14.29
C SER A 286 17.10 13.12 15.01
N GLY A 287 17.75 11.99 14.77
CA GLY A 287 19.02 11.61 15.42
C GLY A 287 18.87 10.96 16.80
N THR A 288 17.65 10.79 17.31
CA THR A 288 17.40 10.14 18.61
C THR A 288 17.41 8.62 18.48
N ASN A 289 18.16 7.95 19.34
CA ASN A 289 18.18 6.49 19.47
C ASN A 289 17.43 6.06 20.73
N ILE A 290 16.47 5.15 20.60
CA ILE A 290 15.66 4.59 21.67
C ILE A 290 15.88 3.08 21.69
N SER A 291 16.15 2.51 22.89
CA SER A 291 16.21 1.05 23.08
C SER A 291 15.47 0.70 24.37
N LYS A 292 14.36 0.00 24.23
CA LYS A 292 13.48 -0.35 25.37
C LYS A 292 12.50 -1.48 25.02
N PRO A 293 11.86 -2.11 26.01
CA PRO A 293 10.72 -2.97 25.76
C PRO A 293 9.57 -2.23 25.06
N PRO A 294 8.66 -2.96 24.39
CA PRO A 294 7.45 -2.38 23.81
C PRO A 294 6.70 -1.52 24.83
N SER A 295 6.41 -0.30 24.49
CA SER A 295 5.67 0.64 25.34
C SER A 295 5.28 1.90 24.55
N LYS A 296 4.36 2.68 25.10
CA LYS A 296 3.96 3.98 24.53
C LYS A 296 5.12 4.93 24.29
N SER A 297 6.20 4.78 25.03
CA SER A 297 7.41 5.60 24.88
C SER A 297 8.28 5.21 23.68
N ALA A 298 7.94 4.13 22.97
CA ALA A 298 8.54 3.75 21.70
C ALA A 298 7.64 4.12 20.49
N LEU A 299 6.65 4.98 20.70
CA LEU A 299 5.86 5.59 19.61
C LEU A 299 6.81 6.18 18.57
N THR A 300 6.53 5.90 17.31
CA THR A 300 7.31 6.38 16.17
C THR A 300 6.35 6.95 15.14
N ILE A 301 6.64 8.13 14.60
CA ILE A 301 5.75 8.84 13.66
C ILE A 301 6.60 9.41 12.54
N VAL A 302 6.11 9.33 11.31
CA VAL A 302 6.59 10.06 10.13
C VAL A 302 5.40 10.79 9.52
N CYS A 303 5.59 12.05 9.23
CA CYS A 303 4.63 12.93 8.59
C CYS A 303 5.31 13.67 7.43
N ASP A 304 4.75 13.61 6.25
CA ASP A 304 5.15 14.35 5.06
C ASP A 304 4.19 15.54 4.89
N GLY A 305 4.73 16.74 4.96
CA GLY A 305 3.95 17.98 4.96
C GLY A 305 3.58 18.42 3.56
N ILE A 306 2.29 18.68 3.35
CA ILE A 306 1.72 19.12 2.07
C ILE A 306 1.22 20.56 2.23
N GLY A 307 1.70 21.48 1.39
CA GLY A 307 1.17 22.84 1.40
C GLY A 307 2.15 23.83 0.77
N GLY A 308 1.81 24.38 -0.37
CA GLY A 308 2.68 25.33 -1.07
C GLY A 308 3.09 26.51 -0.16
N HIS A 309 4.35 26.83 -0.16
CA HIS A 309 5.07 27.98 0.36
C HIS A 309 5.19 28.18 1.88
N GLU A 310 4.25 27.83 2.76
CA GLU A 310 4.36 28.11 4.21
C GLU A 310 3.42 27.27 5.11
N GLY A 311 3.23 26.01 4.89
CA GLY A 311 2.24 25.29 5.69
C GLY A 311 2.53 23.81 5.98
N GLY A 312 3.29 23.11 5.13
CA GLY A 312 3.54 21.69 5.27
C GLY A 312 4.27 21.36 6.59
N ASP A 313 5.30 22.14 6.93
CA ASP A 313 6.08 21.95 8.16
C ASP A 313 5.27 22.27 9.44
N VAL A 314 4.29 23.15 9.35
CA VAL A 314 3.36 23.43 10.46
C VAL A 314 2.38 22.28 10.64
N ALA A 315 1.85 21.76 9.52
CA ALA A 315 0.91 20.65 9.55
C ALA A 315 1.55 19.37 10.11
N SER A 316 2.74 18.99 9.60
CA SER A 316 3.46 17.79 10.04
C SER A 316 3.82 17.83 11.53
N LYS A 317 4.33 18.96 12.03
CA LYS A 317 4.63 19.15 13.46
C LYS A 317 3.36 19.13 14.33
N SER A 318 2.28 19.83 13.89
CA SER A 318 1.02 19.85 14.60
C SER A 318 0.37 18.46 14.71
N ALA A 319 0.47 17.64 13.64
CA ALA A 319 0.02 16.26 13.66
C ALA A 319 0.77 15.45 14.71
N ILE A 320 2.11 15.50 14.71
CA ILE A 320 2.96 14.79 15.67
C ILE A 320 2.62 15.16 17.11
N GLU A 321 2.56 16.47 17.45
CA GLU A 321 2.24 16.94 18.78
C GLU A 321 0.86 16.46 19.27
N THR A 322 -0.12 16.47 18.37
CA THR A 322 -1.49 16.05 18.68
C THR A 322 -1.57 14.55 18.94
N ILE A 323 -0.93 13.74 18.10
CA ILE A 323 -0.89 12.28 18.26
C ILE A 323 -0.13 11.89 19.51
N GLN A 324 1.02 12.51 19.80
CA GLN A 324 1.76 12.29 21.04
C GLN A 324 0.89 12.55 22.27
N SER A 325 0.15 13.67 22.26
CA SER A 325 -0.75 14.03 23.36
C SER A 325 -1.89 13.00 23.52
N SER A 326 -2.47 12.54 22.39
CA SER A 326 -3.52 11.54 22.39
C SER A 326 -3.01 10.18 22.91
N VAL A 327 -1.86 9.70 22.43
CA VAL A 327 -1.25 8.45 22.88
C VAL A 327 -0.84 8.53 24.37
N ALA A 328 -0.36 9.68 24.84
CA ALA A 328 -0.06 9.89 26.25
C ALA A 328 -1.30 9.80 27.14
N GLN A 329 -2.47 10.25 26.68
CA GLN A 329 -3.75 10.11 27.41
C GLN A 329 -4.21 8.66 27.50
N LEU A 330 -3.93 7.81 26.51
CA LEU A 330 -4.19 6.36 26.58
C LEU A 330 -3.37 5.68 27.68
N ALA A 331 -2.39 6.39 28.25
CA ALA A 331 -1.43 5.89 29.23
C ALA A 331 -2.00 5.62 30.64
N SER A 332 -3.25 5.93 30.92
CA SER A 332 -3.84 5.74 32.24
C SER A 332 -4.20 4.28 32.58
N LEU A 333 -4.22 3.39 31.58
CA LEU A 333 -4.49 1.96 31.77
C LEU A 333 -3.18 1.16 31.79
N PRO A 334 -3.03 0.15 32.68
CA PRO A 334 -1.97 -0.83 32.59
C PRO A 334 -1.96 -1.48 31.19
N GLU A 335 -0.77 -1.70 30.62
CA GLU A 335 -0.61 -2.19 29.23
C GLU A 335 -1.23 -3.59 29.03
N ASP A 336 -1.26 -4.40 30.07
CA ASP A 336 -1.88 -5.74 30.12
C ASP A 336 -3.43 -5.72 30.07
N ARG A 337 -4.05 -4.55 30.24
CA ARG A 337 -5.51 -4.35 30.22
C ARG A 337 -6.03 -3.58 29.02
N ILE A 338 -5.16 -3.26 28.08
CA ILE A 338 -5.55 -2.56 26.85
C ILE A 338 -6.24 -3.58 25.93
N ASN A 339 -7.50 -3.32 25.59
CA ASN A 339 -8.20 -4.10 24.57
C ASN A 339 -7.69 -3.68 23.18
N PRO A 340 -7.16 -4.62 22.37
CA PRO A 340 -6.58 -4.30 21.08
C PRO A 340 -7.54 -3.59 20.11
N SER A 341 -8.81 -4.00 20.07
CA SER A 341 -9.82 -3.38 19.19
C SER A 341 -10.15 -1.95 19.61
N ILE A 342 -10.16 -1.67 20.91
CA ILE A 342 -10.35 -0.31 21.44
C ILE A 342 -9.13 0.55 21.08
N LEU A 343 -7.93 0.00 21.24
CA LEU A 343 -6.69 0.73 20.91
C LEU A 343 -6.63 1.09 19.41
N LEU A 344 -7.01 0.18 18.51
CA LEU A 344 -7.09 0.48 17.08
C LEU A 344 -8.02 1.68 16.82
N ALA A 345 -9.24 1.66 17.38
CA ALA A 345 -10.20 2.76 17.25
C ALA A 345 -9.70 4.08 17.87
N ASP A 346 -8.96 4.00 18.98
CA ASP A 346 -8.37 5.19 19.63
C ASP A 346 -7.23 5.79 18.79
N LEU A 347 -6.44 4.96 18.10
CA LEU A 347 -5.39 5.44 17.18
C LEU A 347 -5.99 6.11 15.93
N GLU A 348 -7.05 5.54 15.37
CA GLU A 348 -7.80 6.18 14.28
C GLU A 348 -8.43 7.52 14.73
N ARG A 349 -8.97 7.56 15.96
CA ARG A 349 -9.48 8.79 16.57
C ARG A 349 -8.37 9.82 16.79
N ALA A 350 -7.17 9.41 17.20
CA ALA A 350 -6.03 10.32 17.36
C ALA A 350 -5.66 11.00 16.03
N ALA A 351 -5.68 10.24 14.91
CA ALA A 351 -5.50 10.80 13.58
C ALA A 351 -6.62 11.80 13.20
N ALA A 352 -7.88 11.48 13.52
CA ALA A 352 -9.00 12.39 13.28
C ALA A 352 -8.89 13.69 14.11
N ILE A 353 -8.46 13.63 15.38
CA ILE A 353 -8.20 14.82 16.22
C ILE A 353 -7.08 15.68 15.62
N ALA A 354 -6.00 15.05 15.11
CA ALA A 354 -4.93 15.78 14.44
C ALA A 354 -5.43 16.47 13.17
N ASN A 355 -6.27 15.78 12.38
CA ASN A 355 -6.93 16.37 11.20
C ASN A 355 -7.76 17.59 11.55
N ASP A 356 -8.59 17.51 12.60
CA ASP A 356 -9.45 18.63 13.02
C ASP A 356 -8.62 19.83 13.48
N LYS A 357 -7.51 19.59 14.19
CA LYS A 357 -6.61 20.67 14.62
C LYS A 357 -5.98 21.40 13.43
N ILE A 358 -5.48 20.65 12.43
CA ILE A 358 -4.89 21.25 11.22
C ILE A 358 -5.98 21.97 10.40
N SER A 359 -7.17 21.39 10.28
CA SER A 359 -8.31 22.02 9.61
C SER A 359 -8.72 23.34 10.27
N GLN A 360 -8.76 23.39 11.61
CA GLN A 360 -9.03 24.64 12.36
C GLN A 360 -7.96 25.71 12.11
N LEU A 361 -6.67 25.34 12.03
CA LEU A 361 -5.60 26.25 11.67
C LEU A 361 -5.81 26.81 10.26
N ASN A 362 -6.12 25.95 9.28
CA ASN A 362 -6.43 26.37 7.92
C ASN A 362 -7.59 27.37 7.87
N ASP A 363 -8.67 27.08 8.61
CA ASP A 363 -9.87 27.91 8.62
C ASP A 363 -9.62 29.26 9.33
N SER A 364 -8.84 29.28 10.41
CA SER A 364 -8.46 30.50 11.14
C SER A 364 -7.61 31.46 10.29
N GLU A 365 -6.82 30.93 9.37
CA GLU A 365 -5.99 31.66 8.42
C GLU A 365 -6.68 31.91 7.07
N ASN A 366 -7.97 31.51 6.93
CA ASN A 366 -8.74 31.61 5.69
C ASN A 366 -8.10 30.90 4.49
N ARG A 367 -7.33 29.83 4.72
CA ARG A 367 -6.72 29.03 3.66
C ARG A 367 -7.77 28.19 2.93
N GLN A 368 -7.81 28.25 1.60
CA GLN A 368 -8.79 27.53 0.78
C GLN A 368 -8.14 26.78 -0.39
N GLY A 369 -8.75 25.66 -0.79
CA GLY A 369 -8.30 24.86 -1.92
C GLY A 369 -6.82 24.47 -1.79
N ARG A 370 -5.99 24.79 -2.78
CA ARG A 370 -4.55 24.45 -2.80
C ARG A 370 -3.69 25.23 -1.77
N GLN A 371 -4.26 26.21 -1.06
CA GLN A 371 -3.55 26.93 -0.01
C GLN A 371 -3.70 26.26 1.35
N ARG A 372 -4.60 25.29 1.48
CA ARG A 372 -4.71 24.51 2.73
C ARG A 372 -3.42 23.72 2.96
N MET A 373 -2.92 23.80 4.17
CA MET A 373 -1.85 22.94 4.63
C MET A 373 -2.42 21.59 5.03
N GLY A 374 -1.67 20.54 4.80
CA GLY A 374 -1.99 19.18 5.17
C GLY A 374 -0.72 18.38 5.45
N THR A 375 -0.88 17.14 5.84
CA THR A 375 0.23 16.22 6.01
C THR A 375 -0.24 14.78 5.90
N THR A 376 0.63 13.91 5.45
CA THR A 376 0.46 12.47 5.63
C THR A 376 0.67 12.08 7.08
N LEU A 377 0.38 10.85 7.40
CA LEU A 377 0.68 10.22 8.67
C LEU A 377 1.03 8.75 8.46
N VAL A 378 2.15 8.31 8.97
CA VAL A 378 2.39 6.91 9.27
C VAL A 378 3.01 6.80 10.66
N MET A 379 2.43 5.96 11.52
CA MET A 379 2.95 5.76 12.88
C MET A 379 2.99 4.30 13.27
N GLY A 380 3.97 3.96 14.12
CA GLY A 380 4.15 2.66 14.75
C GLY A 380 4.13 2.79 16.26
N LEU A 381 3.31 1.99 16.92
CA LEU A 381 3.18 1.95 18.38
C LEU A 381 3.31 0.51 18.87
N PRO A 382 4.45 0.12 19.46
CA PRO A 382 4.60 -1.20 20.06
C PRO A 382 4.01 -1.21 21.48
N ILE A 383 3.08 -2.11 21.73
CA ILE A 383 2.48 -2.34 23.05
C ILE A 383 2.51 -3.84 23.36
N ALA A 384 3.07 -4.23 24.49
CA ALA A 384 3.20 -5.62 24.91
C ALA A 384 3.86 -6.49 23.82
N HIS A 385 3.12 -7.40 23.21
CA HIS A 385 3.60 -8.31 22.17
C HIS A 385 3.12 -7.92 20.76
N GLU A 386 2.61 -6.72 20.59
CA GLU A 386 1.99 -6.25 19.36
C GLU A 386 2.63 -4.96 18.84
N MET A 387 2.64 -4.81 17.52
CA MET A 387 2.93 -3.57 16.82
C MET A 387 1.65 -3.05 16.18
N TYR A 388 1.29 -1.82 16.49
CA TYR A 388 0.16 -1.10 15.89
C TYR A 388 0.68 -0.13 14.85
N ILE A 389 0.17 -0.23 13.63
CA ILE A 389 0.51 0.68 12.53
C ILE A 389 -0.75 1.44 12.13
N THR A 390 -0.66 2.76 12.09
CA THR A 390 -1.77 3.62 11.63
C THR A 390 -1.26 4.57 10.57
N HIS A 391 -2.03 4.77 9.50
CA HIS A 391 -1.63 5.67 8.43
C HIS A 391 -2.80 6.43 7.81
N VAL A 392 -2.45 7.57 7.19
CA VAL A 392 -3.27 8.40 6.30
C VAL A 392 -2.33 8.99 5.25
N GLY A 393 -2.63 8.82 3.97
CA GLY A 393 -1.81 9.32 2.86
C GLY A 393 -0.94 8.24 2.23
N ASP A 394 0.19 8.63 1.65
CA ASP A 394 1.12 7.79 0.90
C ASP A 394 2.51 7.63 1.54
N SER A 395 2.72 8.17 2.74
CA SER A 395 3.84 7.74 3.57
C SER A 395 3.64 6.29 3.98
N ARG A 396 4.71 5.49 3.91
CA ARG A 396 4.61 4.03 3.94
C ARG A 396 5.21 3.41 5.19
N ALA A 397 4.64 2.28 5.60
CA ALA A 397 5.27 1.35 6.53
C ALA A 397 5.58 0.02 5.82
N TYR A 398 6.75 -0.52 6.12
CA TYR A 398 7.21 -1.82 5.65
C TYR A 398 7.44 -2.75 6.83
N LEU A 399 7.05 -4.01 6.68
CA LEU A 399 7.46 -5.12 7.55
C LEU A 399 8.54 -5.91 6.83
N ILE A 400 9.73 -5.92 7.40
CA ILE A 400 10.90 -6.61 6.86
C ILE A 400 11.26 -7.72 7.83
N THR A 401 11.26 -8.94 7.32
CA THR A 401 11.61 -10.17 8.04
C THR A 401 12.89 -10.76 7.45
N ARG A 402 13.32 -11.93 7.94
CA ARG A 402 14.44 -12.67 7.29
C ARG A 402 14.10 -13.15 5.89
N ASN A 403 12.82 -13.27 5.57
CA ASN A 403 12.37 -13.91 4.34
C ASN A 403 12.02 -12.90 3.24
N ASN A 404 11.49 -11.73 3.61
CA ASN A 404 10.98 -10.78 2.63
C ASN A 404 10.79 -9.36 3.20
N CYS A 405 10.51 -8.42 2.28
CA CYS A 405 10.14 -7.04 2.56
C CYS A 405 8.73 -6.79 2.02
N HIS A 406 7.81 -6.46 2.92
CA HIS A 406 6.41 -6.20 2.59
C HIS A 406 6.02 -4.78 2.96
N GLN A 407 5.52 -4.00 2.00
CA GLN A 407 4.79 -2.79 2.33
C GLN A 407 3.45 -3.18 2.95
N ILE A 408 3.20 -2.75 4.17
CA ILE A 408 2.01 -3.11 4.95
C ILE A 408 0.94 -2.02 4.94
N THR A 409 1.27 -0.80 4.54
CA THR A 409 0.31 0.28 4.27
C THR A 409 -0.14 0.25 2.81
N LEU A 410 -1.36 0.68 2.54
CA LEU A 410 -1.88 0.93 1.19
C LEU A 410 -1.98 2.44 1.00
N ASP A 411 -1.33 2.96 -0.02
CA ASP A 411 -1.32 4.40 -0.29
C ASP A 411 -2.76 4.91 -0.53
N ASP A 412 -3.09 6.04 0.07
CA ASP A 412 -4.38 6.72 -0.12
C ASP A 412 -4.35 7.61 -1.37
N ASP A 413 -4.08 7.00 -2.52
CA ASP A 413 -4.01 7.65 -3.81
C ASP A 413 -5.18 7.26 -4.73
N VAL A 414 -5.28 7.93 -5.86
CA VAL A 414 -6.31 7.66 -6.86
C VAL A 414 -6.19 6.25 -7.40
N ALA A 415 -4.98 5.76 -7.67
CA ALA A 415 -4.78 4.41 -8.22
C ALA A 415 -5.29 3.33 -7.26
N SER A 416 -4.90 3.38 -5.99
CA SER A 416 -5.35 2.44 -4.95
C SER A 416 -6.87 2.48 -4.76
N ARG A 417 -7.47 3.68 -4.83
CA ARG A 417 -8.92 3.85 -4.76
C ARG A 417 -9.64 3.17 -5.92
N GLU A 418 -9.18 3.37 -7.17
CA GLU A 418 -9.80 2.76 -8.36
C GLU A 418 -9.73 1.22 -8.29
N VAL A 419 -8.61 0.68 -7.84
CA VAL A 419 -8.46 -0.76 -7.64
C VAL A 419 -9.43 -1.28 -6.58
N ARG A 420 -9.47 -0.65 -5.40
CA ARG A 420 -10.36 -1.06 -4.30
C ARG A 420 -11.84 -1.02 -4.69
N LEU A 421 -12.22 -0.11 -5.56
CA LEU A 421 -13.57 -0.03 -6.13
C LEU A 421 -13.82 -1.10 -7.21
N GLY A 422 -12.80 -1.79 -7.69
CA GLY A 422 -12.89 -2.81 -8.72
C GLY A 422 -12.97 -2.26 -10.14
N TYR A 423 -12.46 -1.06 -10.37
CA TYR A 423 -12.53 -0.37 -11.67
C TYR A 423 -11.29 -0.59 -12.54
N ALA A 424 -10.17 -0.95 -11.94
CA ALA A 424 -8.93 -1.17 -12.65
C ALA A 424 -8.01 -2.15 -11.93
N VAL A 425 -7.10 -2.80 -12.65
CA VAL A 425 -5.94 -3.48 -12.08
C VAL A 425 -4.90 -2.43 -11.68
N TYR A 426 -4.14 -2.64 -10.61
CA TYR A 426 -3.23 -1.64 -10.05
C TYR A 426 -2.23 -1.10 -11.08
N ARG A 427 -1.67 -1.97 -11.93
CA ARG A 427 -0.73 -1.57 -13.00
C ARG A 427 -1.32 -0.67 -14.07
N ASP A 428 -2.60 -0.84 -14.35
CA ASP A 428 -3.35 0.05 -15.25
C ASP A 428 -3.66 1.37 -14.55
N ALA A 429 -4.15 1.30 -13.31
CA ALA A 429 -4.51 2.46 -12.52
C ALA A 429 -3.34 3.45 -12.34
N VAL A 430 -2.12 2.98 -12.03
CA VAL A 430 -0.94 3.85 -11.90
C VAL A 430 -0.49 4.46 -13.23
N GLY A 431 -0.95 3.93 -14.37
CA GLY A 431 -0.73 4.49 -15.71
C GLY A 431 -1.55 5.73 -16.02
N GLN A 432 -2.58 5.99 -15.26
CA GLN A 432 -3.51 7.07 -15.55
C GLN A 432 -2.97 8.43 -15.06
N ALA A 433 -3.39 9.49 -15.74
CA ALA A 433 -3.06 10.83 -15.30
C ALA A 433 -3.60 11.08 -13.88
N ALA A 434 -2.80 11.66 -13.00
CA ALA A 434 -3.10 11.93 -11.60
C ALA A 434 -3.24 10.67 -10.69
N SER A 435 -2.78 9.50 -11.13
CA SER A 435 -2.84 8.25 -10.35
C SER A 435 -2.23 8.35 -8.95
N GLY A 436 -1.11 9.06 -8.79
CA GLY A 436 -0.44 9.32 -7.50
C GLY A 436 -1.00 10.52 -6.73
N SER A 437 -2.13 11.11 -7.16
CA SER A 437 -2.72 12.19 -6.37
C SER A 437 -3.38 11.63 -5.11
N LEU A 438 -3.07 12.22 -3.97
CA LEU A 438 -3.69 11.85 -2.70
C LEU A 438 -5.20 12.06 -2.72
N VAL A 439 -5.94 11.08 -2.23
CA VAL A 439 -7.39 11.15 -2.01
C VAL A 439 -7.72 11.59 -0.59
N GLN A 440 -6.79 11.40 0.35
CA GLN A 440 -6.90 11.92 1.71
C GLN A 440 -5.52 12.22 2.31
N ALA A 441 -5.47 13.28 3.13
CA ALA A 441 -4.39 13.63 4.04
C ALA A 441 -4.96 14.44 5.20
N LEU A 442 -4.25 14.52 6.32
CA LEU A 442 -4.68 15.31 7.49
C LEU A 442 -4.74 16.79 7.12
N GLY A 443 -5.80 17.49 7.54
CA GLY A 443 -6.02 18.92 7.31
C GLY A 443 -6.68 19.29 5.98
N MET A 444 -6.80 18.36 5.03
CA MET A 444 -7.38 18.64 3.72
C MET A 444 -8.92 18.66 3.73
N ASN A 445 -9.52 17.76 4.48
CA ASN A 445 -10.96 17.54 4.52
C ASN A 445 -11.48 17.46 5.97
N ALA A 446 -12.81 17.54 6.15
CA ALA A 446 -13.44 17.31 7.45
C ALA A 446 -13.20 15.86 7.91
N SER A 447 -13.10 15.64 9.23
CA SER A 447 -12.87 14.29 9.80
C SER A 447 -13.95 13.27 9.46
N SER A 448 -15.17 13.71 9.13
CA SER A 448 -16.23 12.82 8.63
C SER A 448 -15.94 12.19 7.26
N ALA A 449 -15.00 12.74 6.49
CA ALA A 449 -14.54 12.23 5.20
C ALA A 449 -13.12 11.60 5.29
N LEU A 450 -12.53 11.60 6.48
CA LEU A 450 -11.24 10.98 6.74
C LEU A 450 -11.44 9.53 7.18
N HIS A 451 -10.68 8.62 6.61
CA HIS A 451 -10.71 7.19 6.93
C HIS A 451 -9.29 6.70 7.26
N PRO A 452 -8.77 6.98 8.47
CA PRO A 452 -7.49 6.44 8.91
C PRO A 452 -7.55 4.92 8.91
N THR A 453 -6.45 4.27 8.57
CA THR A 453 -6.34 2.82 8.63
C THR A 453 -5.42 2.44 9.77
N ALA A 454 -5.92 1.65 10.72
CA ALA A 454 -5.14 1.08 11.80
C ALA A 454 -5.14 -0.46 11.71
N GLN A 455 -3.97 -1.06 11.88
CA GLN A 455 -3.78 -2.51 11.86
C GLN A 455 -2.73 -2.93 12.89
N ARG A 456 -2.71 -4.21 13.25
CA ARG A 456 -1.79 -4.73 14.27
C ARG A 456 -1.10 -6.01 13.82
N PHE A 457 0.09 -6.24 14.36
CA PHE A 457 0.96 -7.36 14.06
C PHE A 457 1.47 -7.97 15.35
N ILE A 458 1.55 -9.29 15.42
CA ILE A 458 2.13 -10.01 16.56
C ILE A 458 3.66 -10.06 16.39
N LEU A 459 4.39 -9.62 17.41
CA LEU A 459 5.84 -9.63 17.44
C LEU A 459 6.36 -11.01 17.93
N ASP A 460 6.45 -11.98 17.06
CA ASP A 460 6.86 -13.35 17.36
C ASP A 460 8.20 -13.76 16.74
N GLU A 461 8.84 -12.85 16.00
CA GLU A 461 10.19 -13.00 15.43
C GLU A 461 10.94 -11.66 15.35
N ASP A 462 12.25 -11.76 15.09
CA ASP A 462 13.06 -10.58 14.80
C ASP A 462 12.63 -9.98 13.46
N CYS A 463 12.29 -8.70 13.46
CA CYS A 463 11.83 -7.98 12.26
C CYS A 463 12.15 -6.48 12.37
N VAL A 464 12.03 -5.78 11.24
CA VAL A 464 12.12 -4.32 11.19
C VAL A 464 10.81 -3.77 10.65
N PHE A 465 10.20 -2.84 11.39
CA PHE A 465 9.19 -1.94 10.83
C PHE A 465 9.90 -0.67 10.39
N LEU A 466 9.83 -0.38 9.10
CA LEU A 466 10.40 0.81 8.50
C LEU A 466 9.28 1.75 8.09
N LEU A 467 9.26 2.96 8.65
CA LEU A 467 8.32 4.02 8.32
C LEU A 467 9.06 5.08 7.51
N CYS A 468 8.50 5.56 6.41
CA CYS A 468 9.16 6.59 5.60
C CYS A 468 8.17 7.45 4.80
N SER A 469 8.61 8.66 4.45
CA SER A 469 7.99 9.49 3.41
C SER A 469 8.34 8.97 2.01
N ASP A 470 7.71 9.53 0.98
CA ASP A 470 7.90 9.16 -0.42
C ASP A 470 9.31 9.46 -0.92
N GLY A 471 10.03 10.41 -0.29
CA GLY A 471 11.43 10.70 -0.59
C GLY A 471 12.34 9.46 -0.54
N LEU A 472 12.04 8.47 0.33
CA LEU A 472 12.70 7.16 0.31
C LEU A 472 11.94 6.14 -0.52
N SER A 473 10.62 6.00 -0.32
CA SER A 473 9.87 4.87 -0.88
C SER A 473 9.62 4.97 -2.38
N ASP A 474 9.78 6.14 -2.96
CA ASP A 474 9.70 6.32 -4.40
C ASP A 474 10.74 5.44 -5.13
N PHE A 475 10.33 4.94 -6.32
CA PHE A 475 11.12 4.02 -7.14
C PHE A 475 11.46 2.69 -6.47
N ASP A 476 10.64 2.24 -5.50
CA ASP A 476 10.82 0.98 -4.77
C ASP A 476 12.21 0.84 -4.11
N ARG A 477 12.78 1.95 -3.57
CA ARG A 477 14.13 1.91 -2.99
C ARG A 477 14.21 0.97 -1.80
N VAL A 478 13.18 0.91 -0.97
CA VAL A 478 13.15 -0.03 0.15
C VAL A 478 13.25 -1.47 -0.36
N GLU A 479 12.45 -1.82 -1.36
CA GLU A 479 12.44 -3.16 -1.95
C GLU A 479 13.73 -3.50 -2.72
N GLN A 480 14.46 -2.50 -3.21
CA GLN A 480 15.73 -2.70 -3.90
C GLN A 480 16.89 -2.96 -2.94
N TYR A 481 16.85 -2.35 -1.75
CA TYR A 481 17.99 -2.29 -0.84
C TYR A 481 17.79 -3.06 0.48
N TRP A 482 16.60 -3.59 0.79
CA TRP A 482 16.35 -4.26 2.06
C TRP A 482 17.28 -5.45 2.32
N GLU A 483 17.61 -6.25 1.29
CA GLU A 483 18.49 -7.42 1.43
C GLU A 483 19.92 -7.03 1.79
N THR A 484 20.41 -5.90 1.26
CA THR A 484 21.79 -5.45 1.48
C THR A 484 21.94 -4.58 2.71
N GLU A 485 20.93 -3.74 3.01
CA GLU A 485 21.02 -2.74 4.07
C GLU A 485 20.30 -3.16 5.36
N ILE A 486 19.08 -3.74 5.25
CA ILE A 486 18.22 -3.99 6.41
C ILE A 486 18.35 -5.42 6.91
N LEU A 487 18.40 -6.42 6.03
CA LEU A 487 18.50 -7.83 6.40
C LEU A 487 19.75 -8.13 7.28
N PRO A 488 20.92 -7.52 7.08
CA PRO A 488 22.05 -7.70 8.01
C PRO A 488 21.71 -7.33 9.45
N LEU A 489 20.90 -6.27 9.67
CA LEU A 489 20.48 -5.86 11.02
C LEU A 489 19.66 -6.97 11.70
N ILE A 490 18.71 -7.58 10.98
CA ILE A 490 17.89 -8.70 11.48
C ILE A 490 18.76 -9.92 11.81
N ASN A 491 19.86 -10.10 11.08
CA ASN A 491 20.86 -11.15 11.32
C ASN A 491 21.90 -10.79 12.38
N ASN A 492 21.63 -9.75 13.19
CA ASN A 492 22.50 -9.23 14.25
C ASN A 492 23.86 -8.68 13.76
N HIS A 493 23.89 -8.12 12.55
CA HIS A 493 25.02 -7.39 12.03
C HIS A 493 24.70 -5.90 11.88
N GLY A 494 25.41 -5.05 12.61
CA GLY A 494 25.18 -3.60 12.58
C GLY A 494 24.18 -3.10 13.63
N ASP A 495 23.79 -1.85 13.49
CA ASP A 495 22.85 -1.17 14.37
C ASP A 495 21.82 -0.36 13.57
N VAL A 496 20.68 -0.09 14.19
CA VAL A 496 19.53 0.58 13.55
C VAL A 496 19.88 1.99 13.05
N ALA A 497 20.78 2.71 13.74
CA ALA A 497 21.13 4.07 13.37
C ALA A 497 22.00 4.09 12.10
N SER A 498 22.94 3.15 11.96
CA SER A 498 23.77 3.01 10.76
C SER A 498 22.92 2.66 9.54
N VAL A 499 22.01 1.71 9.67
CA VAL A 499 21.08 1.31 8.58
C VAL A 499 20.21 2.49 8.14
N THR A 500 19.62 3.22 9.09
CA THR A 500 18.76 4.37 8.76
C THR A 500 19.54 5.48 8.05
N LYS A 501 20.79 5.76 8.46
CA LYS A 501 21.67 6.73 7.77
C LYS A 501 21.98 6.31 6.35
N GLN A 502 22.25 5.02 6.14
CA GLN A 502 22.57 4.49 4.82
C GLN A 502 21.37 4.57 3.87
N LEU A 503 20.18 4.26 4.36
CA LEU A 503 18.94 4.46 3.59
C LEU A 503 18.70 5.93 3.23
N LEU A 504 19.00 6.86 4.14
CA LEU A 504 18.92 8.30 3.88
C LEU A 504 19.92 8.72 2.78
N GLU A 505 21.15 8.22 2.81
CA GLU A 505 22.13 8.48 1.76
C GLU A 505 21.69 7.92 0.41
N ILE A 506 21.09 6.73 0.38
CA ILE A 506 20.53 6.14 -0.85
C ILE A 506 19.42 7.02 -1.39
N ALA A 507 18.47 7.46 -0.54
CA ALA A 507 17.38 8.34 -0.94
C ALA A 507 17.90 9.66 -1.52
N ASN A 508 18.80 10.34 -0.84
CA ASN A 508 19.39 11.61 -1.30
C ASN A 508 20.16 11.47 -2.61
N ASN A 509 20.92 10.37 -2.79
CA ASN A 509 21.74 10.17 -3.97
C ASN A 509 20.98 9.64 -5.18
N GLN A 510 19.90 8.89 -4.98
CA GLN A 510 19.22 8.18 -6.08
C GLN A 510 17.82 8.72 -6.39
N ASN A 511 17.10 9.25 -5.41
CA ASN A 511 15.85 9.96 -5.61
C ASN A 511 16.11 11.46 -5.71
N GLY A 512 16.57 12.08 -4.63
CA GLY A 512 17.08 13.44 -4.57
C GLY A 512 16.10 14.56 -4.94
N HIS A 513 14.82 14.23 -5.09
CA HIS A 513 13.79 15.17 -5.56
C HIS A 513 12.92 15.74 -4.43
N ASP A 514 12.95 15.12 -3.25
CA ASP A 514 12.10 15.52 -2.13
C ASP A 514 12.79 15.55 -0.77
N ASN A 515 12.05 16.00 0.26
CA ASN A 515 12.38 15.77 1.65
C ASN A 515 12.40 14.26 1.91
N VAL A 516 13.23 13.83 2.85
CA VAL A 516 13.37 12.41 3.18
C VAL A 516 13.26 12.21 4.67
N THR A 517 12.27 11.44 5.09
CA THR A 517 12.11 11.09 6.50
C THR A 517 11.98 9.58 6.64
N ILE A 518 12.79 9.02 7.55
CA ILE A 518 12.91 7.58 7.79
C ILE A 518 12.92 7.32 9.28
N ALA A 519 12.11 6.35 9.71
CA ALA A 519 12.16 5.84 11.07
C ALA A 519 12.19 4.31 11.04
N SER A 520 13.27 3.73 11.54
CA SER A 520 13.50 2.29 11.60
C SER A 520 13.23 1.80 13.02
N MET A 521 12.37 0.78 13.15
CA MET A 521 12.00 0.12 14.40
C MET A 521 12.46 -1.34 14.33
N HIS A 522 13.61 -1.67 14.90
CA HIS A 522 14.10 -3.05 14.99
C HIS A 522 13.51 -3.75 16.20
N CYS A 523 12.63 -4.71 15.95
CA CYS A 523 11.99 -5.54 16.96
C CYS A 523 12.77 -6.85 17.10
N GLN A 524 13.29 -7.10 18.30
CA GLN A 524 13.98 -8.34 18.64
C GLN A 524 13.08 -9.16 19.57
N ALA A 525 12.67 -10.34 19.13
CA ALA A 525 11.77 -11.21 19.88
C ALA A 525 12.43 -12.54 20.21
N LYS A 526 12.40 -12.92 21.48
CA LYS A 526 12.96 -14.19 21.97
C LYS A 526 11.93 -14.95 22.77
N TYR A 527 11.25 -15.86 22.11
CA TYR A 527 10.25 -16.71 22.71
C TYR A 527 10.87 -17.98 23.34
N SER A 528 10.31 -18.42 24.45
CA SER A 528 10.64 -19.68 25.13
C SER A 528 9.36 -20.47 25.39
N GLU A 529 9.28 -21.72 24.97
CA GLU A 529 8.09 -22.56 25.19
C GLU A 529 7.74 -22.67 26.67
N PRO A 530 6.46 -22.41 27.07
CA PRO A 530 6.01 -22.65 28.43
C PRO A 530 6.00 -24.14 28.76
N LYS A 531 6.26 -24.47 30.03
CA LYS A 531 6.23 -25.86 30.52
C LYS A 531 4.83 -26.35 30.85
N SER A 532 3.90 -25.43 31.10
CA SER A 532 2.48 -25.71 31.41
C SER A 532 1.63 -25.47 30.16
N ALA A 533 0.55 -26.24 30.04
CA ALA A 533 -0.47 -25.98 29.02
C ALA A 533 -1.26 -24.73 29.37
N LEU A 534 -1.67 -23.98 28.37
CA LEU A 534 -2.65 -22.90 28.51
C LEU A 534 -4.00 -23.55 28.92
N GLU A 535 -4.56 -23.04 29.99
CA GLU A 535 -5.93 -23.37 30.38
C GLU A 535 -6.87 -22.35 29.78
N ALA A 536 -7.71 -22.77 28.84
CA ALA A 536 -8.83 -21.95 28.39
C ALA A 536 -9.91 -21.99 29.48
N SER A 537 -10.10 -20.92 30.22
CA SER A 537 -11.24 -20.78 31.08
C SER A 537 -12.50 -20.54 30.25
N LEU A 538 -13.44 -21.49 30.25
CA LEU A 538 -14.76 -21.34 29.60
C LEU A 538 -15.51 -20.07 30.08
N ALA A 539 -15.30 -19.68 31.36
CA ALA A 539 -15.88 -18.47 31.92
C ALA A 539 -15.35 -17.20 31.27
N ASP A 540 -14.10 -17.20 30.78
CA ASP A 540 -13.52 -16.07 30.08
C ASP A 540 -14.00 -15.96 28.62
N ILE A 541 -14.32 -17.10 28.00
CA ILE A 541 -14.82 -17.16 26.63
C ILE A 541 -16.26 -16.66 26.53
N SER A 542 -17.11 -17.06 27.48
CA SER A 542 -18.53 -16.65 27.56
C SER A 542 -18.73 -15.19 27.99
N SER A 543 -17.69 -14.53 28.53
CA SER A 543 -17.74 -13.14 28.96
C SER A 543 -17.37 -12.12 27.85
N ILE A 544 -16.98 -12.58 26.65
CA ILE A 544 -16.67 -11.68 25.54
C ILE A 544 -18.00 -11.12 25.01
N PRO A 545 -18.23 -9.80 25.07
CA PRO A 545 -19.45 -9.21 24.50
C PRO A 545 -19.49 -9.55 23.00
N VAL A 546 -20.61 -10.10 22.55
CA VAL A 546 -20.92 -10.14 21.12
C VAL A 546 -21.05 -8.68 20.69
N ALA A 547 -20.03 -8.14 20.04
CA ALA A 547 -20.12 -6.82 19.44
C ALA A 547 -21.27 -6.86 18.43
N ASP A 548 -22.25 -6.01 18.66
CA ASP A 548 -23.41 -5.90 17.76
C ASP A 548 -22.85 -5.56 16.38
N SER A 549 -22.95 -6.49 15.43
CA SER A 549 -22.40 -6.41 14.07
C SER A 549 -22.95 -5.23 13.24
N SER A 550 -23.81 -4.41 13.85
CA SER A 550 -24.38 -3.21 13.27
C SER A 550 -23.34 -2.09 13.03
N HIS A 551 -22.20 -2.04 13.75
CA HIS A 551 -21.19 -1.00 13.55
C HIS A 551 -20.21 -1.28 12.42
N LEU A 552 -19.82 -2.54 12.18
CA LEU A 552 -18.93 -2.89 11.05
C LEU A 552 -19.69 -2.95 9.72
N ALA A 553 -20.96 -3.36 9.73
CA ALA A 553 -21.84 -3.24 8.56
C ALA A 553 -22.07 -1.77 8.15
N ALA A 554 -21.99 -0.83 9.09
CA ALA A 554 -22.08 0.61 8.80
C ALA A 554 -20.82 1.15 8.10
N VAL A 555 -19.63 0.61 8.37
CA VAL A 555 -18.38 1.04 7.70
C VAL A 555 -18.31 0.48 6.28
N THR A 556 -18.81 -0.73 6.02
CA THR A 556 -18.88 -1.29 4.67
C THR A 556 -20.10 -0.80 3.88
N GLN A 557 -21.19 -0.38 4.56
CA GLN A 557 -22.37 0.20 3.90
C GLN A 557 -22.30 1.72 3.71
N ASN A 558 -21.43 2.43 4.43
CA ASN A 558 -21.18 3.86 4.26
C ASN A 558 -20.04 4.21 3.29
N LEU A 559 -19.61 3.29 2.45
CA LEU A 559 -19.16 3.74 1.13
C LEU A 559 -20.39 4.40 0.49
N PRO A 560 -20.39 5.73 0.29
CA PRO A 560 -21.46 6.31 -0.49
C PRO A 560 -21.39 5.59 -1.82
N SER A 561 -22.36 4.73 -2.11
CA SER A 561 -22.80 4.56 -3.48
C SER A 561 -23.09 6.00 -3.93
N GLN A 562 -22.11 6.69 -4.45
CA GLN A 562 -22.36 7.71 -5.43
C GLN A 562 -23.00 6.93 -6.58
N LYS A 563 -24.30 6.60 -6.38
CA LYS A 563 -25.18 6.54 -7.52
C LYS A 563 -24.81 7.80 -8.27
N THR A 564 -24.16 7.65 -9.40
CA THR A 564 -24.20 8.65 -10.46
C THR A 564 -25.59 9.23 -10.33
N GLN A 565 -25.71 10.48 -9.90
CA GLN A 565 -26.98 11.15 -9.97
C GLN A 565 -27.28 11.19 -11.45
N VAL A 566 -27.95 10.15 -11.91
CA VAL A 566 -28.84 10.28 -13.07
C VAL A 566 -29.73 11.42 -12.62
N ILE A 567 -29.49 12.59 -13.18
CA ILE A 567 -30.35 13.76 -13.02
C ILE A 567 -31.74 13.18 -13.20
N PRO A 568 -32.61 13.18 -12.20
CA PRO A 568 -33.91 12.60 -12.36
C PRO A 568 -34.54 13.36 -13.52
N GLU A 569 -34.86 12.65 -14.59
CA GLU A 569 -35.77 13.18 -15.60
C GLU A 569 -36.97 13.68 -14.81
N LYS A 570 -37.10 15.01 -14.71
CA LYS A 570 -38.26 15.64 -14.11
C LYS A 570 -39.46 15.15 -14.88
N ALA A 571 -40.16 14.22 -14.32
CA ALA A 571 -41.47 13.85 -14.81
C ALA A 571 -42.29 15.13 -14.96
N GLY A 572 -42.61 15.47 -16.24
CA GLY A 572 -43.67 16.35 -16.63
C GLY A 572 -43.65 17.80 -16.13
N SER A 573 -42.70 18.63 -16.54
CA SER A 573 -42.98 20.04 -16.76
C SER A 573 -43.48 20.19 -18.22
N LYS A 574 -44.68 20.64 -18.38
CA LYS A 574 -45.32 20.93 -19.67
C LYS A 574 -44.37 21.73 -20.54
N GLY A 575 -43.91 21.14 -21.65
CA GLY A 575 -42.92 21.73 -22.53
C GLY A 575 -43.35 23.12 -22.99
N LEU A 576 -42.43 24.07 -22.87
CA LEU A 576 -42.54 25.36 -23.54
C LEU A 576 -42.67 25.07 -25.04
N LYS A 577 -43.76 25.54 -25.65
CA LYS A 577 -44.08 25.22 -27.05
C LYS A 577 -42.91 25.65 -27.92
N LEU A 578 -42.45 24.78 -28.81
CA LEU A 578 -41.35 24.98 -29.75
C LEU A 578 -41.25 26.37 -30.41
N PRO A 579 -42.38 27.05 -30.74
CA PRO A 579 -42.34 28.39 -31.32
C PRO A 579 -41.84 29.47 -30.34
N LEU A 580 -41.96 29.30 -29.04
CA LEU A 580 -41.47 30.27 -28.06
C LEU A 580 -39.94 30.21 -27.90
N MET A 581 -39.31 29.03 -28.01
CA MET A 581 -37.85 28.85 -28.01
C MET A 581 -37.20 29.43 -29.26
N LEU A 582 -37.81 29.22 -30.43
CA LEU A 582 -37.31 29.81 -31.68
C LEU A 582 -37.41 31.35 -31.66
N GLY A 583 -38.45 31.92 -31.04
CA GLY A 583 -38.59 33.38 -30.85
C GLY A 583 -37.51 33.97 -29.95
N ILE A 584 -37.11 33.29 -28.87
CA ILE A 584 -36.04 33.77 -27.99
C ILE A 584 -34.66 33.69 -28.66
N ILE A 585 -34.40 32.65 -29.44
CA ILE A 585 -33.10 32.50 -30.18
C ILE A 585 -32.99 33.56 -31.26
N THR A 586 -34.06 33.85 -32.01
CA THR A 586 -34.05 34.93 -33.03
C THR A 586 -33.94 36.30 -32.40
N LEU A 587 -34.53 36.58 -31.24
CA LEU A 587 -34.41 37.85 -30.54
C LEU A 587 -33.00 38.07 -30.00
N LEU A 588 -32.32 37.03 -29.47
CA LEU A 588 -30.94 37.08 -29.04
C LEU A 588 -29.96 37.26 -30.18
N THR A 589 -30.18 36.67 -31.35
CA THR A 589 -29.32 36.84 -32.53
C THR A 589 -29.46 38.25 -33.16
N VAL A 590 -30.65 38.81 -33.19
CA VAL A 590 -30.89 40.19 -33.68
C VAL A 590 -30.29 41.23 -32.70
N ALA A 591 -30.42 41.02 -31.36
CA ALA A 591 -29.82 41.89 -30.34
C ALA A 591 -28.25 41.81 -30.37
N GLY A 592 -27.69 40.61 -30.50
CA GLY A 592 -26.24 40.42 -30.64
C GLY A 592 -25.67 40.99 -31.94
N GLY A 593 -26.38 40.84 -33.06
CA GLY A 593 -26.02 41.39 -34.33
C GLY A 593 -26.04 42.93 -34.36
N SER A 594 -27.04 43.55 -33.74
CA SER A 594 -27.12 45.03 -33.67
C SER A 594 -26.07 45.65 -32.76
N LEU A 595 -25.75 45.01 -31.61
CA LEU A 595 -24.64 45.43 -30.74
C LEU A 595 -23.26 45.29 -31.43
N GLY A 596 -23.01 44.21 -32.18
CA GLY A 596 -21.78 44.02 -32.96
C GLY A 596 -21.66 45.03 -34.10
N TYR A 597 -22.78 45.40 -34.75
CA TYR A 597 -22.79 46.41 -35.81
C TYR A 597 -22.47 47.83 -35.27
N VAL A 598 -23.05 48.21 -34.14
CA VAL A 598 -22.78 49.50 -33.46
C VAL A 598 -21.34 49.57 -32.96
N TRP A 599 -20.80 48.46 -32.43
CA TRP A 599 -19.40 48.43 -32.00
C TRP A 599 -18.42 48.56 -33.17
N ARG A 600 -18.70 47.92 -34.30
CA ARG A 600 -17.90 48.04 -35.53
C ARG A 600 -17.94 49.45 -36.13
N GLN A 601 -19.08 50.15 -36.10
CA GLN A 601 -19.19 51.53 -36.56
C GLN A 601 -18.44 52.50 -35.62
N GLY A 602 -18.48 52.28 -34.29
CA GLY A 602 -17.73 53.08 -33.33
C GLY A 602 -16.20 52.96 -33.49
N TRP A 603 -15.72 51.78 -33.92
CA TRP A 603 -14.31 51.52 -34.14
C TRP A 603 -13.76 52.15 -35.44
N LEU A 604 -14.59 52.27 -36.48
CA LEU A 604 -14.24 52.89 -37.78
C LEU A 604 -14.20 54.43 -37.72
N SER A 605 -14.75 55.07 -36.68
CA SER A 605 -14.80 56.51 -36.55
C SER A 605 -13.66 57.12 -35.69
N GLN A 606 -12.72 56.32 -35.20
CA GLN A 606 -11.65 56.78 -34.29
C GLN A 606 -10.21 56.60 -34.82
N ASN A 607 -10.01 56.18 -36.05
CA ASN A 607 -8.65 56.09 -36.63
C ASN A 607 -8.55 56.93 -37.90
N PRO A 608 -7.90 58.11 -37.91
CA PRO A 608 -7.41 58.75 -39.11
C PRO A 608 -6.11 58.10 -39.57
N GLU A 609 -5.94 58.02 -40.90
CA GLU A 609 -4.76 57.49 -41.59
C GLU A 609 -3.48 58.26 -41.19
N PRO A 610 -2.31 57.59 -41.15
CA PRO A 610 -1.04 58.27 -40.90
C PRO A 610 -0.43 58.72 -42.22
N ASP A 611 -0.07 60.01 -42.32
CA ASP A 611 0.75 60.65 -43.38
C ASP A 611 2.20 60.15 -43.35
N GLU A 612 2.72 59.93 -44.56
CA GLU A 612 4.14 59.72 -44.83
C GLU A 612 4.99 60.94 -44.49
N VAL A 613 6.06 60.74 -43.67
CA VAL A 613 7.26 61.61 -43.72
C VAL A 613 8.51 60.82 -43.39
N ASP A 614 9.47 61.08 -44.25
CA ASP A 614 10.80 60.61 -44.53
C ASP A 614 11.84 60.70 -43.36
N SER A 615 12.73 59.70 -43.37
CA SER A 615 14.18 59.72 -43.22
C SER A 615 14.89 60.19 -41.93
N LYS A 616 15.81 59.35 -41.57
CA LYS A 616 17.19 59.54 -41.06
C LYS A 616 17.48 59.50 -39.56
N ALA A 617 18.31 58.50 -39.30
CA ALA A 617 19.53 58.53 -38.48
C ALA A 617 19.41 58.36 -36.94
N ALA A 618 19.94 57.28 -36.47
CA ALA A 618 21.08 57.11 -35.55
C ALA A 618 20.88 55.96 -34.59
N GLU A 619 21.67 54.92 -34.72
CA GLU A 619 22.07 53.99 -33.67
C GLU A 619 22.74 54.73 -32.50
N PRO A 620 22.72 54.20 -31.27
CA PRO A 620 23.72 53.16 -30.99
C PRO A 620 23.23 51.97 -30.18
N ALA A 621 23.93 50.88 -30.44
CA ALA A 621 23.91 49.57 -29.83
C ALA A 621 23.92 49.53 -28.30
N LEU A 622 23.19 48.60 -27.74
CA LEU A 622 23.54 47.92 -26.48
C LEU A 622 23.31 46.43 -26.65
N SER A 623 24.43 45.74 -26.66
CA SER A 623 24.61 44.31 -26.79
C SER A 623 24.04 43.55 -25.60
N SER A 624 23.20 42.56 -25.88
CA SER A 624 22.93 41.44 -24.96
C SER A 624 23.98 40.36 -25.20
N PRO A 625 24.56 39.76 -24.17
CA PRO A 625 25.51 38.67 -24.41
C PRO A 625 24.77 37.36 -24.70
N GLU A 626 25.19 36.69 -25.75
CA GLU A 626 24.86 35.30 -26.02
C GLU A 626 25.37 34.38 -24.90
N PRO A 627 24.64 33.33 -24.54
CA PRO A 627 25.11 32.34 -23.57
C PRO A 627 26.13 31.42 -24.24
N THR A 628 27.35 31.48 -23.76
CA THR A 628 28.41 30.54 -24.11
C THR A 628 28.27 29.31 -23.20
N SER A 629 27.87 28.22 -23.76
CA SER A 629 28.41 26.85 -23.66
C SER A 629 27.32 25.79 -23.91
N GLU A 630 27.64 24.85 -24.80
CA GLU A 630 26.84 23.66 -25.12
C GLU A 630 26.54 22.76 -23.89
N ILE A 631 27.20 23.01 -22.76
CA ILE A 631 27.04 22.24 -21.51
C ILE A 631 25.71 22.56 -20.80
N ASP A 632 25.20 23.78 -20.86
CA ASP A 632 23.95 24.16 -20.21
C ASP A 632 22.70 23.71 -20.99
N ALA A 633 22.78 23.60 -22.28
CA ALA A 633 21.68 23.07 -23.12
C ALA A 633 21.49 21.54 -22.92
N GLN A 634 22.58 20.80 -22.65
CA GLN A 634 22.48 19.38 -22.34
C GLN A 634 21.95 19.10 -20.92
N ARG A 635 22.21 19.98 -19.96
CA ARG A 635 21.64 19.83 -18.60
C ARG A 635 20.13 20.10 -18.56
N LEU A 636 19.64 21.11 -19.25
CA LEU A 636 18.19 21.40 -19.31
C LEU A 636 17.41 20.32 -20.06
N THR A 637 17.97 19.74 -21.13
CA THR A 637 17.34 18.60 -21.80
C THR A 637 17.38 17.31 -21.02
N GLN A 638 18.33 17.14 -20.10
CA GLN A 638 18.36 15.98 -19.18
C GLN A 638 17.31 16.08 -18.06
N ILE A 639 17.03 17.28 -17.55
CA ILE A 639 16.02 17.50 -16.52
C ILE A 639 14.61 17.23 -17.05
N ASP A 640 14.28 17.72 -18.26
CA ASP A 640 12.98 17.44 -18.88
C ASP A 640 12.79 15.96 -19.26
N LYS A 641 13.87 15.28 -19.70
CA LYS A 641 13.82 13.83 -19.98
C LYS A 641 13.72 12.99 -18.70
N GLY A 642 14.32 13.45 -17.60
CA GLY A 642 14.21 12.81 -16.30
C GLY A 642 12.76 12.81 -15.78
N TRP A 643 12.01 13.88 -15.98
CA TRP A 643 10.63 13.98 -15.50
C TRP A 643 9.66 13.06 -16.26
N LEU A 644 9.82 12.95 -17.59
CA LEU A 644 9.04 12.02 -18.43
C LEU A 644 9.36 10.55 -18.14
N ILE A 645 10.62 10.24 -17.82
CA ILE A 645 11.04 8.90 -17.40
C ILE A 645 10.44 8.58 -16.03
N ASN A 646 10.38 9.55 -15.11
CA ASN A 646 9.82 9.38 -13.78
C ASN A 646 8.32 9.04 -13.80
N ALA A 647 7.53 9.73 -14.64
CA ALA A 647 6.11 9.40 -14.80
C ALA A 647 5.92 7.98 -15.35
N LYS A 648 6.78 7.56 -16.27
CA LYS A 648 6.70 6.22 -16.89
C LYS A 648 7.31 5.13 -16.03
N THR A 649 8.31 5.44 -15.21
CA THR A 649 8.92 4.46 -14.28
C THR A 649 7.99 4.19 -13.08
N LYS A 650 7.24 5.20 -12.59
CA LYS A 650 6.11 4.95 -11.65
C LYS A 650 5.08 3.96 -12.21
N LEU A 651 4.93 3.91 -13.56
CA LEU A 651 4.06 2.96 -14.25
C LEU A 651 4.54 1.51 -14.22
N ASN A 652 5.85 1.29 -14.18
CA ASN A 652 6.42 -0.03 -14.37
C ASN A 652 6.89 -0.72 -13.08
N ILE A 653 7.00 0.01 -11.99
CA ILE A 653 7.64 -0.46 -10.76
C ILE A 653 6.65 -0.54 -9.60
N SER A 654 5.44 -0.02 -9.77
CA SER A 654 4.51 -0.11 -8.68
C SER A 654 3.93 -1.52 -8.59
N LYS A 655 4.05 -2.03 -7.48
CA LYS A 655 3.60 -3.28 -6.87
C LYS A 655 2.34 -3.88 -7.42
#